data_8a40ee4b109fa1fe85d44361f4f31221
#
_entry.id   8a40ee4b109fa1fe85d44361f4f31221
#
_cell.length_a   1.000
_cell.length_b   1.000
_cell.length_c   1.000
_cell.angle_alpha   90.00
_cell.angle_beta   90.00
_cell.angle_gamma   90.00
#
_symmetry.space_group_name_H-M   'P 1'
#
loop_
_entity.id
_entity.type
_entity.pdbx_description
1 polymer ?
#
loop_
_entity_poly.entity_id
_entity_poly.type
_entity_poly.pdbx_seq_one_letter_code
_entity_poly.pdbx_strand_id
1 'polypeptide(L)'
;MKAPVLGMKYLPRLSAAVLALVSFAAATSARAADLPSFDKVSEGYEQVEVSDQQATKGLFNVWKRDKDSQLIGELPKNFAGKNYFIALTVSSGDLYAGLQSGDWVVQWRRYDDRLALIAPNLRTRATGDAESKASVKRLFTDTVMLDVPILAMGPNGGPVIDMDALLIGHATKFFGPSVRVSNPRINELKSAKVFPENVEIAFDIVNGGRNIDGSGKLQTIHYSFSEVPSTSGGYKPRDADERVGYFTTTYSDLSQYKDDDTQVRYINRWHLEKRDSKLSLSPPKEPIRFYVEHTAPVRYRRWIKAGVDYWNKAFEKVGIVDAIVIEYQDAQSGVHMEKDPEDVRYNFIRWLNNNIGTAIGPSRVHPETGEILDADIVLTDGWIRHFNFNYEDLMPKLAMEGFSAETLSWLGTHPTWDPRVRMAPAEQANFRRAEYARQAQQPMGGFAMAGADPALLGDDEYDGLFGSVSQKNGLCMAASGRSLDLAFARMDWGLTLMADEEAAKKKKKDDEDKADKDGEKADASKKDGDAEEDDAEEADKDDDLDDEDADDKDAKKVGDKDADDEKKEDEHLLDGMPEWFVGPLLADLVAHEVGHTLGLRHNFKASSLYTLDEINSEALKGKKTIASSVMDYTPINYRYDSGNAQGDYAMIDIGPYDFWAIEYGYTFKDKELPKILSRCTEPELQYATDEDTTGPDPLARRYDFAKDPLAYANEQMKLVKLYRERILDKFVKEGDTWGKARRGYELTLGLQTKASSMMANWVGGAFVYRDKKGDPGDRPPVEVVPADQQRAALKFVIDSAFFDEAYGLTPKLLERMSVDKWIDGGFHSSMSSEATWPIHDRILGVQASALTWLMNPTTLRRVYDNELRLPEDEDALTLPELLATINAAVWGELKKECPEGRNDRKPMISSLRRNLQREHMQRLLDLVLESSDDTAAYKPISNLARMELRTLTEDIDASLEKCGDKMDAYTKAHLSETKERIDRALEAGYTYNAASAQQPMMMFMLGKEAK
;
A
#
# COMPACT_ATOMS: atom_id res chain seq x y z
N MET A 1 -43.19 54.23 36.85
CA MET A 1 -42.90 55.56 37.52
C MET A 1 -41.80 56.25 36.78
N LYS A 2 -42.15 57.29 36.14
CA LYS A 2 -41.50 58.56 35.86
C LYS A 2 -39.99 58.52 35.37
N ALA A 3 -39.87 58.97 34.14
CA ALA A 3 -38.71 59.65 33.63
C ALA A 3 -38.36 60.92 34.39
N PRO A 4 -37.16 61.51 34.21
CA PRO A 4 -37.29 62.78 33.47
C PRO A 4 -36.26 62.98 32.35
N VAL A 5 -36.71 63.73 31.39
CA VAL A 5 -36.13 64.45 30.26
C VAL A 5 -35.34 65.69 30.80
N LEU A 6 -34.28 66.03 30.04
CA LEU A 6 -33.72 67.36 29.81
C LEU A 6 -32.55 67.21 28.82
N GLY A 7 -32.49 67.79 27.65
CA GLY A 7 -32.84 69.04 27.16
C GLY A 7 -31.72 69.66 26.37
N MET A 8 -31.87 69.66 25.05
CA MET A 8 -31.34 70.52 24.00
C MET A 8 -30.13 71.45 24.29
N LYS A 9 -29.11 71.41 23.33
CA LYS A 9 -28.76 72.62 22.57
C LYS A 9 -28.07 72.26 21.25
N TYR A 10 -28.72 72.59 20.19
CA TYR A 10 -28.19 72.66 18.81
C TYR A 10 -27.39 73.96 18.62
N LEU A 11 -26.33 73.90 17.82
CA LEU A 11 -26.00 74.80 16.69
C LEU A 11 -24.53 74.57 16.25
N PRO A 12 -24.07 74.95 15.06
CA PRO A 12 -23.80 74.04 13.94
C PRO A 12 -22.29 74.09 13.56
N ARG A 13 -21.79 72.91 13.07
CA ARG A 13 -20.52 72.90 12.32
C ARG A 13 -20.71 72.06 11.05
N LEU A 14 -21.46 72.62 10.16
CA LEU A 14 -21.51 72.28 8.74
C LEU A 14 -20.56 73.24 8.02
N SER A 15 -19.29 72.96 7.91
CA SER A 15 -18.39 73.59 6.96
C SER A 15 -17.01 72.91 6.81
N ALA A 16 -16.72 71.83 7.56
CA ALA A 16 -15.42 71.17 7.44
C ALA A 16 -15.48 69.78 6.82
N ALA A 17 -16.66 69.21 6.61
CA ALA A 17 -16.83 67.84 6.07
C ALA A 17 -16.91 67.78 4.54
N VAL A 18 -17.13 68.90 3.87
CA VAL A 18 -17.20 68.90 2.37
C VAL A 18 -15.85 69.13 1.73
N LEU A 19 -14.85 69.71 2.43
CA LEU A 19 -13.49 69.84 1.89
C LEU A 19 -12.63 68.59 2.10
N ALA A 20 -13.01 67.69 3.06
CA ALA A 20 -12.31 66.42 3.27
C ALA A 20 -12.78 65.32 2.31
N LEU A 21 -13.97 65.38 1.79
CA LEU A 21 -14.49 64.43 0.80
C LEU A 21 -14.04 64.70 -0.64
N VAL A 22 -13.60 65.93 -0.94
CA VAL A 22 -13.02 66.27 -2.29
C VAL A 22 -11.52 66.02 -2.29
N SER A 23 -10.85 65.96 -1.13
CA SER A 23 -9.44 65.61 -1.02
C SER A 23 -9.20 64.08 -0.94
N PHE A 24 -10.25 63.28 -0.61
CA PHE A 24 -10.12 61.82 -0.59
C PHE A 24 -10.55 61.17 -1.94
N ALA A 25 -11.25 61.91 -2.78
CA ALA A 25 -11.62 61.43 -4.14
C ALA A 25 -10.52 61.70 -5.19
N ALA A 26 -9.45 62.45 -4.80
CA ALA A 26 -8.35 62.75 -5.71
C ALA A 26 -7.05 61.96 -5.40
N ALA A 27 -7.11 60.98 -4.42
CA ALA A 27 -5.93 60.21 -4.01
C ALA A 27 -6.03 58.69 -4.26
N THR A 28 -7.00 58.23 -5.08
CA THR A 28 -7.08 56.82 -5.47
C THR A 28 -7.36 56.61 -6.96
N SER A 29 -6.76 57.39 -7.81
CA SER A 29 -6.27 56.85 -9.07
C SER A 29 -4.81 56.47 -8.83
N ALA A 30 -4.56 55.40 -8.13
CA ALA A 30 -3.31 54.66 -8.26
C ALA A 30 -3.25 54.31 -9.76
N ARG A 31 -2.44 55.10 -10.52
CA ARG A 31 -2.04 54.70 -11.86
C ARG A 31 -1.56 53.27 -11.75
N ALA A 32 -2.11 52.38 -12.52
CA ALA A 32 -1.50 51.11 -12.83
C ALA A 32 -0.04 51.44 -13.17
N ALA A 33 0.91 50.99 -12.38
CA ALA A 33 2.30 51.20 -12.65
C ALA A 33 2.55 50.70 -14.08
N ASP A 34 3.09 51.61 -14.95
CA ASP A 34 3.42 51.18 -16.31
C ASP A 34 4.45 50.03 -16.19
N LEU A 35 4.02 48.82 -16.53
CA LEU A 35 4.91 47.68 -16.52
C LEU A 35 6.09 47.90 -17.46
N PRO A 36 7.31 47.44 -17.13
CA PRO A 36 8.45 47.52 -18.03
C PRO A 36 8.12 46.88 -19.38
N SER A 37 8.80 47.31 -20.45
CA SER A 37 8.69 46.65 -21.74
C SER A 37 9.25 45.23 -21.65
N PHE A 38 8.68 44.31 -22.39
CA PHE A 38 9.13 42.91 -22.42
C PHE A 38 10.61 42.80 -22.81
N ASP A 39 11.05 43.54 -23.84
CA ASP A 39 12.44 43.54 -24.30
C ASP A 39 13.45 43.88 -23.19
N LYS A 40 13.07 44.75 -22.24
CA LYS A 40 13.92 45.06 -21.07
C LYS A 40 13.95 43.94 -20.05
N VAL A 41 12.84 43.24 -19.84
CA VAL A 41 12.71 42.12 -18.86
C VAL A 41 13.37 40.86 -19.40
N SER A 42 13.27 40.60 -20.70
CA SER A 42 13.83 39.43 -21.37
C SER A 42 15.28 39.60 -21.84
N GLU A 43 15.95 40.70 -21.47
CA GLU A 43 17.36 40.92 -21.86
C GLU A 43 18.26 39.79 -21.34
N GLY A 44 18.92 39.06 -22.23
CA GLY A 44 19.78 37.92 -21.94
C GLY A 44 19.07 36.61 -21.72
N TYR A 45 17.75 36.54 -21.93
CA TYR A 45 17.00 35.31 -21.93
C TYR A 45 16.84 34.76 -23.36
N GLU A 46 16.83 33.41 -23.47
CA GLU A 46 16.55 32.70 -24.71
C GLU A 46 15.22 31.95 -24.58
N GLN A 47 14.41 31.98 -25.62
CA GLN A 47 13.13 31.26 -25.63
C GLN A 47 13.36 29.74 -25.67
N VAL A 48 12.64 29.00 -24.82
CA VAL A 48 12.61 27.56 -24.86
C VAL A 48 11.76 27.13 -26.05
N GLU A 49 12.33 26.32 -26.93
CA GLU A 49 11.63 25.80 -28.09
C GLU A 49 10.54 24.81 -27.69
N VAL A 50 9.49 24.70 -28.51
CA VAL A 50 8.45 23.69 -28.31
C VAL A 50 9.05 22.32 -28.61
N SER A 51 8.95 21.39 -27.64
CA SER A 51 9.56 20.05 -27.71
C SER A 51 8.91 19.13 -28.75
N ASP A 52 7.78 19.54 -29.35
CA ASP A 52 7.12 18.83 -30.43
C ASP A 52 7.46 19.43 -31.79
N GLN A 53 8.16 18.70 -32.64
CA GLN A 53 8.57 19.14 -33.97
C GLN A 53 7.40 19.50 -34.93
N GLN A 54 6.20 19.00 -34.65
CA GLN A 54 4.99 19.26 -35.45
C GLN A 54 4.17 20.45 -34.94
N ALA A 55 4.45 20.91 -33.72
CA ALA A 55 3.74 22.00 -33.09
C ALA A 55 4.53 23.30 -33.19
N THR A 56 3.82 24.38 -33.51
CA THR A 56 4.40 25.74 -33.58
C THR A 56 4.13 26.57 -32.32
N LYS A 57 3.36 26.04 -31.37
CA LYS A 57 2.88 26.77 -30.18
C LYS A 57 2.82 25.87 -29.00
N GLY A 58 3.41 26.28 -27.89
CA GLY A 58 3.29 25.64 -26.59
C GLY A 58 2.18 26.23 -25.72
N LEU A 59 1.87 25.54 -24.60
CA LEU A 59 0.89 25.99 -23.61
C LEU A 59 1.29 27.37 -23.05
N PHE A 60 2.53 27.52 -22.59
CA PHE A 60 3.16 28.77 -22.15
C PHE A 60 4.35 29.06 -23.03
N ASN A 61 4.72 30.34 -23.16
CA ASN A 61 6.03 30.70 -23.63
C ASN A 61 6.97 30.82 -22.43
N VAL A 62 8.11 30.19 -22.50
CA VAL A 62 9.11 30.17 -21.45
C VAL A 62 10.44 30.67 -22.01
N TRP A 63 11.15 31.48 -21.24
CA TRP A 63 12.50 31.93 -21.57
C TRP A 63 13.43 31.60 -20.40
N LYS A 64 14.59 31.07 -20.70
CA LYS A 64 15.66 30.78 -19.78
C LYS A 64 16.84 31.71 -19.95
N ARG A 65 17.58 31.94 -18.89
CA ARG A 65 18.83 32.67 -18.90
C ARG A 65 19.92 31.81 -18.27
N ASP A 66 20.82 31.28 -19.10
CA ASP A 66 21.84 30.31 -18.69
C ASP A 66 22.83 30.87 -17.67
N LYS A 67 23.07 32.18 -17.67
CA LYS A 67 24.05 32.84 -16.77
C LYS A 67 23.78 32.59 -15.29
N ASP A 68 22.54 32.53 -14.89
CA ASP A 68 22.07 32.43 -13.49
C ASP A 68 20.90 31.49 -13.32
N SER A 69 20.64 30.66 -14.34
CA SER A 69 19.57 29.63 -14.35
C SER A 69 18.17 30.21 -14.06
N GLN A 70 17.94 31.47 -14.43
CA GLN A 70 16.65 32.14 -14.23
C GLN A 70 15.66 31.78 -15.31
N LEU A 71 14.40 31.69 -14.91
CA LEU A 71 13.28 31.30 -15.77
C LEU A 71 12.13 32.31 -15.68
N ILE A 72 11.66 32.80 -16.82
CA ILE A 72 10.44 33.61 -16.90
C ILE A 72 9.42 32.93 -17.82
N GLY A 73 8.13 33.07 -17.50
CA GLY A 73 7.05 32.45 -18.27
C GLY A 73 5.95 33.43 -18.63
N GLU A 74 5.49 33.40 -19.89
CA GLU A 74 4.31 34.14 -20.35
C GLU A 74 3.10 33.23 -20.40
N LEU A 75 2.08 33.51 -19.59
CA LEU A 75 0.82 32.78 -19.65
C LEU A 75 0.05 33.11 -20.95
N PRO A 76 -0.82 32.21 -21.44
CA PRO A 76 -1.66 32.53 -22.59
C PRO A 76 -2.51 33.77 -22.36
N LYS A 77 -2.72 34.57 -23.37
CA LYS A 77 -3.54 35.83 -23.29
C LYS A 77 -4.95 35.55 -22.70
N ASN A 78 -5.51 34.39 -22.95
CA ASN A 78 -6.82 33.95 -22.49
C ASN A 78 -6.77 33.01 -21.26
N PHE A 79 -5.79 33.18 -20.38
CA PHE A 79 -5.62 32.36 -19.19
C PHE A 79 -6.78 32.50 -18.18
N ALA A 80 -7.42 33.64 -18.15
CA ALA A 80 -8.45 33.98 -17.16
C ALA A 80 -9.69 33.06 -17.29
N GLY A 81 -10.10 32.48 -16.17
CA GLY A 81 -11.27 31.59 -16.11
C GLY A 81 -11.05 30.20 -16.63
N LYS A 82 -9.81 29.82 -16.93
CA LYS A 82 -9.41 28.45 -17.25
C LYS A 82 -8.87 27.76 -16.03
N ASN A 83 -9.16 26.46 -15.90
CA ASN A 83 -8.56 25.60 -14.91
C ASN A 83 -7.24 25.02 -15.46
N TYR A 84 -6.27 24.91 -14.58
CA TYR A 84 -4.97 24.27 -14.86
C TYR A 84 -4.69 23.23 -13.79
N PHE A 85 -4.04 22.15 -14.18
CA PHE A 85 -3.37 21.26 -13.25
C PHE A 85 -1.94 21.74 -13.01
N ILE A 86 -1.48 21.58 -11.77
CA ILE A 86 -0.05 21.64 -11.41
C ILE A 86 0.25 20.32 -10.71
N ALA A 87 0.85 19.38 -11.43
CA ALA A 87 1.33 18.14 -10.84
C ALA A 87 2.75 18.30 -10.31
N LEU A 88 3.06 17.60 -9.23
CA LEU A 88 4.28 17.75 -8.45
C LEU A 88 5.00 16.40 -8.34
N THR A 89 6.29 16.38 -8.61
CA THR A 89 7.11 15.18 -8.50
C THR A 89 8.47 15.49 -7.92
N VAL A 90 8.96 14.69 -6.97
CA VAL A 90 10.38 14.65 -6.61
C VAL A 90 11.03 13.65 -7.54
N SER A 91 11.69 14.13 -8.61
CA SER A 91 12.19 13.27 -9.67
C SER A 91 13.57 12.67 -9.41
N SER A 92 14.30 13.17 -8.40
CA SER A 92 15.55 12.55 -7.96
C SER A 92 15.89 12.86 -6.51
N GLY A 93 16.83 12.08 -5.95
CA GLY A 93 17.31 12.30 -4.58
C GLY A 93 16.34 11.87 -3.49
N ASP A 94 15.34 11.08 -3.79
CA ASP A 94 14.43 10.46 -2.84
C ASP A 94 14.27 8.96 -3.14
N LEU A 95 13.83 8.19 -2.15
CA LEU A 95 13.59 6.76 -2.32
C LEU A 95 12.40 6.50 -3.25
N TYR A 96 11.42 7.41 -3.20
CA TYR A 96 10.23 7.41 -4.04
C TYR A 96 10.35 8.39 -5.23
N ALA A 97 11.59 8.70 -5.66
CA ALA A 97 11.80 9.59 -6.79
C ALA A 97 11.14 9.03 -8.06
N GLY A 98 10.50 9.92 -8.80
CA GLY A 98 9.77 9.59 -10.02
C GLY A 98 8.28 9.30 -9.80
N LEU A 99 7.82 9.17 -8.55
CA LEU A 99 6.39 9.08 -8.25
C LEU A 99 5.79 10.47 -8.05
N GLN A 100 4.57 10.67 -8.53
CA GLN A 100 3.86 11.94 -8.35
C GLN A 100 3.59 12.20 -6.86
N SER A 101 3.88 13.42 -6.40
CA SER A 101 3.73 13.82 -4.99
C SER A 101 2.38 14.49 -4.69
N GLY A 102 1.62 14.81 -5.71
CA GLY A 102 0.32 15.45 -5.62
C GLY A 102 0.03 16.32 -6.83
N ASP A 103 -1.18 16.84 -6.91
CA ASP A 103 -1.61 17.78 -7.94
C ASP A 103 -2.47 18.89 -7.36
N TRP A 104 -2.61 19.96 -8.10
CA TRP A 104 -3.45 21.10 -7.74
C TRP A 104 -4.29 21.49 -8.96
N VAL A 105 -5.58 21.70 -8.74
CA VAL A 105 -6.44 22.36 -9.73
C VAL A 105 -6.51 23.83 -9.40
N VAL A 106 -6.08 24.67 -10.31
CA VAL A 106 -5.91 26.11 -10.07
C VAL A 106 -6.40 26.97 -11.22
N GLN A 107 -6.66 28.24 -10.93
CA GLN A 107 -6.94 29.31 -11.91
C GLN A 107 -5.98 30.46 -11.71
N TRP A 108 -5.61 31.12 -12.79
CA TRP A 108 -4.88 32.37 -12.70
C TRP A 108 -5.84 33.55 -12.72
N ARG A 109 -5.64 34.51 -11.78
CA ARG A 109 -6.45 35.74 -11.71
C ARG A 109 -5.54 36.94 -11.55
N ARG A 110 -5.72 37.95 -12.43
CA ARG A 110 -4.92 39.17 -12.38
C ARG A 110 -5.54 40.19 -11.40
N TYR A 111 -4.70 40.78 -10.58
CA TYR A 111 -5.00 41.92 -9.70
C TYR A 111 -3.94 42.99 -9.96
N ASP A 112 -4.32 44.02 -10.74
CA ASP A 112 -3.46 45.11 -11.19
C ASP A 112 -2.13 44.61 -11.79
N ASP A 113 -1.03 44.74 -11.03
CA ASP A 113 0.34 44.33 -11.38
C ASP A 113 0.73 42.97 -10.78
N ARG A 114 -0.22 42.22 -10.20
CA ARG A 114 0.00 40.88 -9.59
C ARG A 114 -0.86 39.82 -10.25
N LEU A 115 -0.35 38.63 -10.27
CA LEU A 115 -1.06 37.42 -10.72
C LEU A 115 -1.22 36.48 -9.54
N ALA A 116 -2.45 36.21 -9.19
CA ALA A 116 -2.77 35.28 -8.12
C ALA A 116 -3.08 33.87 -8.66
N LEU A 117 -2.57 32.86 -7.97
CA LEU A 117 -2.92 31.47 -8.15
C LEU A 117 -4.08 31.13 -7.21
N ILE A 118 -5.20 30.71 -7.76
CA ILE A 118 -6.48 30.52 -7.09
C ILE A 118 -6.86 29.04 -7.15
N ALA A 119 -7.17 28.45 -6.02
CA ALA A 119 -7.88 27.16 -5.97
C ALA A 119 -9.38 27.44 -6.10
N PRO A 120 -10.02 27.08 -7.22
CA PRO A 120 -11.45 27.28 -7.40
C PRO A 120 -12.25 26.39 -6.48
N ASN A 121 -13.40 26.88 -6.00
CA ASN A 121 -14.34 26.03 -5.27
C ASN A 121 -15.05 25.08 -6.25
N LEU A 122 -14.61 23.85 -6.33
CA LEU A 122 -15.21 22.80 -7.15
C LEU A 122 -16.11 21.87 -6.33
N ARG A 123 -16.02 21.93 -5.00
CA ARG A 123 -16.72 21.01 -4.08
C ARG A 123 -18.18 21.37 -3.80
N THR A 124 -18.54 22.66 -3.93
CA THR A 124 -19.92 23.11 -3.63
C THR A 124 -20.47 23.88 -4.82
N ARG A 125 -21.54 23.38 -5.39
CA ARG A 125 -22.14 23.90 -6.62
C ARG A 125 -23.65 24.08 -6.45
N ALA A 126 -24.25 24.75 -7.42
CA ALA A 126 -25.68 24.78 -7.63
C ALA A 126 -25.94 24.57 -9.13
N THR A 127 -26.60 23.48 -9.50
CA THR A 127 -26.97 23.19 -10.90
C THR A 127 -28.37 23.72 -11.26
N GLY A 128 -29.16 24.14 -10.27
CA GLY A 128 -30.54 24.61 -10.42
C GLY A 128 -30.69 26.02 -11.00
N ASP A 129 -31.60 26.83 -10.40
CA ASP A 129 -31.93 28.17 -10.86
C ASP A 129 -30.77 29.18 -10.67
N ALA A 130 -30.96 30.37 -11.25
CA ALA A 130 -29.97 31.44 -11.21
C ALA A 130 -29.76 32.00 -9.79
N GLU A 131 -30.80 32.02 -8.98
CA GLU A 131 -30.80 32.50 -7.60
C GLU A 131 -29.98 31.58 -6.71
N SER A 132 -30.18 30.27 -6.79
CA SER A 132 -29.36 29.26 -6.11
C SER A 132 -27.90 29.36 -6.52
N LYS A 133 -27.60 29.48 -7.81
CA LYS A 133 -26.23 29.66 -8.31
C LYS A 133 -25.57 30.93 -7.75
N ALA A 134 -26.31 32.06 -7.72
CA ALA A 134 -25.81 33.32 -7.17
C ALA A 134 -25.58 33.23 -5.65
N SER A 135 -26.45 32.51 -4.94
CA SER A 135 -26.32 32.30 -3.50
C SER A 135 -25.08 31.43 -3.17
N VAL A 136 -24.91 30.30 -3.84
CA VAL A 136 -23.76 29.42 -3.64
C VAL A 136 -22.45 30.16 -3.96
N LYS A 137 -22.38 30.86 -5.10
CA LYS A 137 -21.20 31.65 -5.47
C LYS A 137 -20.84 32.74 -4.44
N ARG A 138 -21.85 33.31 -3.75
CA ARG A 138 -21.63 34.30 -2.69
C ARG A 138 -21.09 33.68 -1.40
N LEU A 139 -21.52 32.47 -1.06
CA LEU A 139 -21.19 31.81 0.21
C LEU A 139 -19.90 30.98 0.14
N PHE A 140 -19.65 30.34 -0.98
CA PHE A 140 -18.53 29.43 -1.20
C PHE A 140 -17.59 30.01 -2.24
N THR A 141 -16.59 30.74 -1.76
CA THR A 141 -15.64 31.45 -2.59
C THR A 141 -14.37 30.64 -2.84
N ASP A 142 -13.65 31.02 -3.90
CA ASP A 142 -12.34 30.46 -4.21
C ASP A 142 -11.29 30.83 -3.15
N THR A 143 -10.23 30.04 -3.06
CA THR A 143 -9.12 30.26 -2.13
C THR A 143 -7.90 30.80 -2.86
N VAL A 144 -7.34 31.93 -2.41
CA VAL A 144 -6.07 32.46 -2.91
C VAL A 144 -4.93 31.61 -2.33
N MET A 145 -4.21 30.92 -3.21
CA MET A 145 -3.08 30.05 -2.81
C MET A 145 -1.81 30.87 -2.59
N LEU A 146 -1.46 31.65 -3.55
CA LEU A 146 -0.29 32.54 -3.56
C LEU A 146 -0.47 33.61 -4.65
N ASP A 147 0.43 34.60 -4.70
CA ASP A 147 0.48 35.57 -5.76
C ASP A 147 1.92 35.95 -6.10
N VAL A 148 2.15 36.32 -7.34
CA VAL A 148 3.46 36.76 -7.89
C VAL A 148 3.31 38.07 -8.66
N PRO A 149 4.35 38.92 -8.72
CA PRO A 149 4.30 40.14 -9.53
C PRO A 149 4.32 39.80 -11.02
N ILE A 150 3.61 40.61 -11.82
CA ILE A 150 3.73 40.63 -13.26
C ILE A 150 4.94 41.49 -13.62
N LEU A 151 5.93 40.89 -14.30
CA LEU A 151 7.16 41.58 -14.71
C LEU A 151 6.96 42.47 -15.93
N ALA A 152 6.21 41.98 -16.91
CA ALA A 152 5.87 42.68 -18.16
C ALA A 152 4.64 42.02 -18.81
N MET A 153 4.15 42.63 -19.90
CA MET A 153 3.27 41.93 -20.82
C MET A 153 4.15 41.34 -21.94
N GLY A 154 3.99 40.06 -22.21
CA GLY A 154 4.79 39.34 -23.19
C GLY A 154 4.36 39.58 -24.65
N PRO A 155 5.11 39.04 -25.62
CA PRO A 155 4.89 39.23 -27.04
C PRO A 155 3.53 38.72 -27.52
N ASN A 156 2.95 37.73 -26.89
CA ASN A 156 1.62 37.22 -27.21
C ASN A 156 0.48 37.92 -26.44
N GLY A 157 0.83 38.95 -25.64
CA GLY A 157 -0.12 39.73 -24.86
C GLY A 157 -0.57 39.11 -23.55
N GLY A 158 0.12 38.08 -23.09
CA GLY A 158 -0.07 37.46 -21.78
C GLY A 158 0.82 38.12 -20.71
N PRO A 159 0.53 37.94 -19.41
CA PRO A 159 1.40 38.38 -18.34
C PRO A 159 2.66 37.50 -18.25
N VAL A 160 3.81 38.13 -18.08
CA VAL A 160 5.10 37.46 -17.83
C VAL A 160 5.38 37.49 -16.33
N ILE A 161 5.75 36.37 -15.78
CA ILE A 161 6.06 36.17 -14.36
C ILE A 161 7.45 35.53 -14.20
N ASP A 162 8.01 35.71 -13.01
CA ASP A 162 9.21 35.03 -12.56
C ASP A 162 8.84 33.60 -12.08
N MET A 163 9.27 32.58 -12.84
CA MET A 163 8.97 31.19 -12.54
C MET A 163 9.79 30.67 -11.37
N ASP A 164 11.01 31.19 -11.14
CA ASP A 164 11.83 30.82 -9.98
C ASP A 164 11.18 31.33 -8.69
N ALA A 165 10.72 32.58 -8.69
CA ALA A 165 9.99 33.13 -7.54
C ALA A 165 8.70 32.36 -7.26
N LEU A 166 8.00 31.90 -8.30
CA LEU A 166 6.81 31.07 -8.16
C LEU A 166 7.15 29.68 -7.61
N LEU A 167 8.07 28.96 -8.22
CA LEU A 167 8.28 27.53 -8.01
C LEU A 167 9.26 27.23 -6.87
N ILE A 168 10.45 27.83 -6.90
CA ILE A 168 11.44 27.65 -5.84
C ILE A 168 11.04 28.46 -4.60
N GLY A 169 10.60 29.71 -4.81
CA GLY A 169 10.19 30.60 -3.72
C GLY A 169 9.02 30.05 -2.89
N HIS A 170 8.17 29.26 -3.48
CA HIS A 170 7.00 28.65 -2.83
C HIS A 170 7.06 27.10 -2.78
N ALA A 171 8.23 26.47 -2.99
CA ALA A 171 8.38 25.02 -3.05
C ALA A 171 7.76 24.31 -1.83
N THR A 172 7.98 24.82 -0.61
CA THR A 172 7.39 24.25 0.61
C THR A 172 5.86 24.32 0.60
N LYS A 173 5.26 25.28 -0.09
CA LYS A 173 3.81 25.37 -0.19
C LYS A 173 3.26 24.31 -1.14
N PHE A 174 3.94 24.06 -2.24
CA PHE A 174 3.56 23.03 -3.21
C PHE A 174 3.78 21.63 -2.64
N PHE A 175 4.98 21.28 -2.20
CA PHE A 175 5.37 19.96 -1.75
C PHE A 175 5.13 19.69 -0.24
N GLY A 176 4.61 20.67 0.49
CA GLY A 176 4.47 20.55 1.93
C GLY A 176 5.81 20.61 2.69
N PRO A 177 5.83 20.22 3.97
CA PRO A 177 7.00 20.36 4.84
C PRO A 177 8.15 19.40 4.50
N SER A 178 7.95 18.46 3.59
CA SER A 178 8.98 17.50 3.14
C SER A 178 10.03 18.13 2.25
N VAL A 179 9.69 19.24 1.56
CA VAL A 179 10.61 19.99 0.70
C VAL A 179 10.85 21.39 1.28
N ARG A 180 12.10 21.64 1.69
CA ARG A 180 12.54 22.94 2.23
C ARG A 180 13.83 23.37 1.52
N VAL A 181 13.74 24.34 0.66
CA VAL A 181 14.91 24.90 -0.03
C VAL A 181 15.80 25.59 1.01
N SER A 182 16.96 25.00 1.29
CA SER A 182 17.86 25.49 2.36
C SER A 182 19.00 26.38 1.86
N ASN A 183 19.41 26.21 0.62
CA ASN A 183 20.50 27.01 0.03
C ASN A 183 20.15 27.47 -1.38
N PRO A 184 19.41 28.57 -1.53
CA PRO A 184 18.95 29.05 -2.84
C PRO A 184 20.08 29.48 -3.78
N ARG A 185 21.31 29.61 -3.28
CA ARG A 185 22.45 30.05 -4.11
C ARG A 185 22.98 28.98 -5.07
N ILE A 186 22.66 27.74 -4.79
CA ILE A 186 23.08 26.57 -5.58
C ILE A 186 21.90 25.83 -6.20
N ASN A 187 20.72 26.43 -6.20
CA ASN A 187 19.62 25.92 -6.99
C ASN A 187 19.91 26.15 -8.48
N GLU A 188 19.59 25.15 -9.26
CA GLU A 188 19.85 25.15 -10.71
C GLU A 188 18.62 24.70 -11.48
N LEU A 189 18.33 25.37 -12.60
CA LEU A 189 17.33 24.90 -13.54
C LEU A 189 17.85 23.62 -14.22
N LYS A 190 17.20 22.49 -13.92
CA LYS A 190 17.56 21.18 -14.48
C LYS A 190 17.05 21.01 -15.90
N SER A 191 15.77 21.29 -16.08
CA SER A 191 15.11 21.24 -17.39
C SER A 191 13.93 22.18 -17.45
N ALA A 192 13.64 22.66 -18.66
CA ALA A 192 12.40 23.32 -19.02
C ALA A 192 11.99 22.80 -20.40
N LYS A 193 10.83 22.13 -20.49
CA LYS A 193 10.25 21.64 -21.74
C LYS A 193 8.89 22.29 -21.94
N VAL A 194 8.58 22.61 -23.16
CA VAL A 194 7.33 23.25 -23.56
C VAL A 194 6.65 22.34 -24.56
N PHE A 195 5.46 21.83 -24.21
CA PHE A 195 4.61 21.05 -25.08
C PHE A 195 3.35 21.83 -25.48
N PRO A 196 2.57 21.39 -26.46
CA PRO A 196 1.33 22.06 -26.87
C PRO A 196 0.30 22.20 -25.73
N GLU A 197 0.20 21.23 -24.83
CA GLU A 197 -0.82 21.16 -23.80
C GLU A 197 -0.27 21.24 -22.37
N ASN A 198 1.07 21.16 -22.21
CA ASN A 198 1.72 21.29 -20.91
C ASN A 198 3.09 21.95 -20.96
N VAL A 199 3.61 22.29 -19.78
CA VAL A 199 4.96 22.81 -19.56
C VAL A 199 5.57 22.10 -18.35
N GLU A 200 6.77 21.57 -18.54
CA GLU A 200 7.51 20.81 -17.55
C GLU A 200 8.75 21.58 -17.09
N ILE A 201 8.87 21.80 -15.79
CA ILE A 201 9.97 22.58 -15.20
C ILE A 201 10.54 21.80 -14.02
N ALA A 202 11.83 21.53 -14.08
CA ALA A 202 12.55 20.84 -13.00
C ALA A 202 13.72 21.67 -12.48
N PHE A 203 13.89 21.70 -11.17
CA PHE A 203 14.99 22.36 -10.47
C PHE A 203 15.75 21.40 -9.59
N ASP A 204 17.07 21.44 -9.65
CA ASP A 204 17.94 20.87 -8.64
C ASP A 204 18.00 21.81 -7.45
N ILE A 205 17.63 21.31 -6.27
CA ILE A 205 17.58 22.09 -5.03
C ILE A 205 18.36 21.38 -3.92
N VAL A 206 18.78 22.14 -2.92
CA VAL A 206 19.23 21.57 -1.65
C VAL A 206 18.06 21.54 -0.68
N ASN A 207 17.52 20.35 -0.46
CA ASN A 207 16.49 20.16 0.56
C ASN A 207 17.15 20.10 1.94
N GLY A 208 16.91 21.11 2.74
CA GLY A 208 17.38 21.26 4.11
C GLY A 208 16.55 20.42 5.07
N GLY A 209 16.75 19.10 5.05
CA GLY A 209 16.14 18.19 6.01
C GLY A 209 16.58 18.47 7.46
N ARG A 210 16.06 17.68 8.40
CA ARG A 210 16.39 17.77 9.84
C ARG A 210 17.79 17.24 10.18
N ASN A 211 18.78 17.39 9.29
CA ASN A 211 20.13 16.95 9.57
C ASN A 211 20.76 17.80 10.68
N ILE A 212 21.25 17.14 11.73
CA ILE A 212 21.86 17.79 12.90
C ILE A 212 23.10 18.61 12.53
N ASP A 213 23.79 18.24 11.46
CA ASP A 213 24.99 18.87 10.93
C ASP A 213 24.70 20.05 9.96
N GLY A 214 23.42 20.35 9.72
CA GLY A 214 23.02 21.40 8.80
C GLY A 214 23.21 21.06 7.31
N SER A 215 23.56 19.82 6.97
CA SER A 215 23.64 19.37 5.58
C SER A 215 22.26 19.27 4.94
N GLY A 216 22.18 19.54 3.63
CA GLY A 216 20.97 19.36 2.83
C GLY A 216 21.18 18.29 1.76
N LYS A 217 20.11 17.60 1.39
CA LYS A 217 20.12 16.59 0.34
C LYS A 217 19.88 17.25 -1.01
N LEU A 218 20.68 16.93 -2.01
CA LEU A 218 20.42 17.36 -3.38
C LEU A 218 19.20 16.56 -3.90
N GLN A 219 18.18 17.28 -4.34
CA GLN A 219 16.96 16.70 -4.90
C GLN A 219 16.53 17.48 -6.13
N THR A 220 15.88 16.81 -7.06
CA THR A 220 15.20 17.45 -8.19
C THR A 220 13.71 17.50 -7.91
N ILE A 221 13.15 18.71 -7.87
CA ILE A 221 11.71 18.93 -7.81
C ILE A 221 11.19 19.28 -9.20
N HIS A 222 10.07 18.69 -9.56
CA HIS A 222 9.49 18.79 -10.89
C HIS A 222 8.06 19.29 -10.81
N TYR A 223 7.70 20.21 -11.72
CA TYR A 223 6.40 20.82 -11.87
C TYR A 223 5.88 20.59 -13.28
N SER A 224 4.70 20.00 -13.39
CA SER A 224 3.97 19.85 -14.64
C SER A 224 2.76 20.80 -14.65
N PHE A 225 2.71 21.72 -15.59
CA PHE A 225 1.58 22.62 -15.82
C PHE A 225 0.80 22.16 -17.03
N SER A 226 -0.48 21.87 -16.91
CA SER A 226 -1.34 21.57 -18.05
C SER A 226 -2.69 22.28 -17.93
N GLU A 227 -3.33 22.59 -19.07
CA GLU A 227 -4.68 23.13 -19.06
C GLU A 227 -5.68 21.98 -18.85
N VAL A 228 -6.66 22.17 -17.96
CA VAL A 228 -7.79 21.26 -17.88
C VAL A 228 -8.62 21.46 -19.16
N PRO A 229 -8.71 20.47 -20.06
CA PRO A 229 -9.43 20.64 -21.30
C PRO A 229 -10.92 20.88 -21.02
N SER A 230 -11.62 21.47 -21.97
CA SER A 230 -13.08 21.43 -21.92
C SER A 230 -13.51 19.99 -22.10
N THR A 231 -14.53 19.54 -21.38
CA THR A 231 -15.10 18.20 -21.49
C THR A 231 -15.22 17.80 -22.95
N SER A 232 -14.67 16.66 -23.31
CA SER A 232 -14.68 16.19 -24.69
C SER A 232 -16.11 16.09 -25.22
N GLY A 233 -16.31 16.54 -26.47
CA GLY A 233 -17.63 16.65 -27.07
C GLY A 233 -18.38 15.32 -27.07
N GLY A 234 -19.40 15.20 -26.21
CA GLY A 234 -20.23 13.99 -26.09
C GLY A 234 -20.02 13.18 -24.83
N TYR A 235 -18.99 13.45 -24.02
CA TYR A 235 -18.84 12.79 -22.72
C TYR A 235 -20.04 13.07 -21.82
N LYS A 236 -20.55 12.01 -21.21
CA LYS A 236 -21.64 12.08 -20.23
C LYS A 236 -21.17 11.48 -18.92
N PRO A 237 -21.12 12.25 -17.83
CA PRO A 237 -20.86 11.69 -16.52
C PRO A 237 -21.80 10.52 -16.22
N ARG A 238 -21.32 9.52 -15.51
CA ARG A 238 -22.11 8.38 -15.05
C ARG A 238 -22.15 8.41 -13.53
N ASP A 239 -23.35 8.29 -12.99
CA ASP A 239 -23.55 8.26 -11.54
C ASP A 239 -22.77 7.09 -10.94
N ALA A 240 -22.17 7.33 -9.79
CA ALA A 240 -21.54 6.29 -9.00
C ALA A 240 -22.60 5.51 -8.21
N ASP A 241 -22.34 4.22 -8.03
CA ASP A 241 -23.12 3.37 -7.13
C ASP A 241 -22.16 2.58 -6.23
N GLU A 242 -22.42 2.59 -4.92
CA GLU A 242 -21.55 1.97 -3.92
C GLU A 242 -21.39 0.44 -4.05
N ARG A 243 -22.25 -0.21 -4.87
CA ARG A 243 -22.13 -1.64 -5.17
C ARG A 243 -20.98 -1.97 -6.12
N VAL A 244 -20.44 -0.95 -6.84
CA VAL A 244 -19.34 -1.11 -7.81
C VAL A 244 -18.21 -0.14 -7.46
N GLY A 245 -17.00 -0.65 -7.34
CA GLY A 245 -15.83 0.10 -6.91
C GLY A 245 -15.19 0.94 -8.01
N TYR A 246 -15.59 2.19 -8.11
CA TYR A 246 -14.96 3.19 -8.95
C TYR A 246 -14.47 4.36 -8.10
N PHE A 247 -13.35 4.96 -8.50
CA PHE A 247 -12.99 6.29 -8.04
C PHE A 247 -14.05 7.29 -8.49
N THR A 248 -14.28 8.33 -7.69
CA THR A 248 -15.38 9.25 -7.94
C THR A 248 -14.97 10.71 -7.92
N THR A 249 -15.53 11.47 -8.85
CA THR A 249 -15.59 12.92 -8.79
C THR A 249 -16.85 13.34 -8.06
N THR A 250 -16.68 14.00 -6.90
CA THR A 250 -17.77 14.29 -5.96
C THR A 250 -17.91 15.78 -5.69
N TYR A 251 -19.15 16.28 -5.65
CA TYR A 251 -19.46 17.64 -5.23
C TYR A 251 -20.83 17.73 -4.54
N SER A 252 -21.02 18.72 -3.67
CA SER A 252 -22.34 19.03 -3.10
C SER A 252 -23.15 19.89 -4.05
N ASP A 253 -24.37 19.49 -4.42
CA ASP A 253 -25.32 20.32 -5.17
C ASP A 253 -26.42 20.88 -4.23
N LEU A 254 -26.24 22.11 -3.83
CA LEU A 254 -27.14 22.78 -2.90
C LEU A 254 -28.47 23.29 -3.54
N SER A 255 -28.66 23.02 -4.83
CA SER A 255 -29.91 23.34 -5.52
C SER A 255 -30.83 22.14 -5.69
N GLN A 256 -30.41 20.95 -5.31
CA GLN A 256 -31.18 19.72 -5.40
C GLN A 256 -31.60 19.27 -3.98
N TYR A 257 -32.88 18.92 -3.86
CA TYR A 257 -33.36 18.26 -2.66
C TYR A 257 -33.08 16.76 -2.74
N LYS A 258 -32.43 16.22 -1.71
CA LYS A 258 -32.28 14.79 -1.48
C LYS A 258 -32.54 14.49 -0.01
N ASP A 259 -33.05 13.30 0.26
CA ASP A 259 -33.42 12.92 1.64
C ASP A 259 -32.21 12.70 2.53
N ASP A 260 -31.10 12.18 1.97
CA ASP A 260 -29.93 11.73 2.72
C ASP A 260 -28.80 12.77 2.73
N ASP A 261 -28.35 13.16 1.55
CA ASP A 261 -27.26 14.14 1.40
C ASP A 261 -27.39 14.96 0.11
N THR A 262 -26.56 15.99 -0.04
CA THR A 262 -26.50 16.83 -1.25
C THR A 262 -25.40 16.42 -2.22
N GLN A 263 -24.73 15.28 -1.97
CA GLN A 263 -23.60 14.84 -2.77
C GLN A 263 -24.06 14.28 -4.12
N VAL A 264 -23.37 14.72 -5.15
CA VAL A 264 -23.41 14.13 -6.49
C VAL A 264 -22.06 13.44 -6.71
N ARG A 265 -22.11 12.19 -7.10
CA ARG A 265 -20.93 11.36 -7.30
C ARG A 265 -20.94 10.77 -8.71
N TYR A 266 -19.92 11.07 -9.50
CA TYR A 266 -19.71 10.49 -10.82
C TYR A 266 -18.53 9.53 -10.78
N ILE A 267 -18.64 8.36 -11.42
CA ILE A 267 -17.48 7.48 -11.59
C ILE A 267 -16.45 8.14 -12.50
N ASN A 268 -15.18 7.91 -12.21
CA ASN A 268 -14.09 8.30 -13.08
C ASN A 268 -13.93 7.24 -14.17
N ARG A 269 -13.93 7.66 -15.44
CA ARG A 269 -13.79 6.75 -16.57
C ARG A 269 -13.37 7.46 -17.86
N TRP A 270 -12.79 6.71 -18.79
CA TRP A 270 -12.44 7.21 -20.12
C TRP A 270 -13.68 7.51 -20.97
N HIS A 271 -13.52 8.46 -21.89
CA HIS A 271 -14.49 8.70 -22.95
C HIS A 271 -14.23 7.76 -24.13
N LEU A 272 -14.93 6.65 -24.18
CA LEU A 272 -14.86 5.70 -25.29
C LEU A 272 -16.14 5.73 -26.11
N GLU A 273 -16.01 5.94 -27.41
CA GLU A 273 -17.11 5.89 -28.37
C GLU A 273 -16.78 4.91 -29.49
N LYS A 274 -17.76 4.09 -29.91
CA LYS A 274 -17.59 3.21 -31.06
C LYS A 274 -17.31 4.02 -32.32
N ARG A 275 -16.35 3.60 -33.14
CA ARG A 275 -16.08 4.17 -34.46
C ARG A 275 -17.30 4.02 -35.38
N ASP A 276 -17.94 2.84 -35.36
CA ASP A 276 -19.23 2.60 -36.00
C ASP A 276 -20.26 2.10 -34.97
N SER A 277 -21.17 3.00 -34.57
CA SER A 277 -22.22 2.71 -33.59
C SER A 277 -23.25 1.66 -34.06
N LYS A 278 -23.28 1.29 -35.35
CA LYS A 278 -24.21 0.31 -35.90
C LYS A 278 -23.71 -1.12 -35.70
N LEU A 279 -22.42 -1.31 -35.53
CA LEU A 279 -21.82 -2.62 -35.30
C LEU A 279 -22.00 -3.06 -33.83
N SER A 280 -22.26 -4.34 -33.63
CA SER A 280 -22.30 -4.94 -32.28
C SER A 280 -20.92 -4.85 -31.64
N LEU A 281 -19.86 -5.07 -32.42
CA LEU A 281 -18.47 -4.96 -32.04
C LEU A 281 -17.76 -3.97 -32.98
N SER A 282 -17.11 -2.94 -32.45
CA SER A 282 -16.42 -1.90 -33.22
C SER A 282 -15.19 -1.42 -32.46
N PRO A 283 -14.07 -1.09 -33.12
CA PRO A 283 -13.01 -0.34 -32.48
C PRO A 283 -13.53 1.00 -31.93
N PRO A 284 -12.89 1.60 -30.95
CA PRO A 284 -13.23 2.94 -30.53
C PRO A 284 -12.79 3.97 -31.57
N LYS A 285 -13.32 5.19 -31.50
CA LYS A 285 -12.84 6.32 -32.30
C LYS A 285 -11.41 6.65 -31.94
N GLU A 286 -11.16 6.77 -30.64
CA GLU A 286 -9.85 6.98 -30.04
C GLU A 286 -9.63 5.89 -28.98
N PRO A 287 -8.64 5.00 -29.15
CA PRO A 287 -8.28 3.99 -28.14
C PRO A 287 -7.50 4.61 -27.00
N ILE A 288 -7.58 4.01 -25.83
CA ILE A 288 -6.65 4.26 -24.72
C ILE A 288 -5.30 3.70 -25.14
N ARG A 289 -4.30 4.56 -25.37
CA ARG A 289 -3.01 4.13 -25.90
C ARG A 289 -1.93 4.30 -24.87
N PHE A 290 -1.25 3.22 -24.50
CA PHE A 290 -0.08 3.23 -23.64
C PHE A 290 1.19 3.01 -24.44
N TYR A 291 2.23 3.77 -24.12
CA TYR A 291 3.58 3.60 -24.65
C TYR A 291 4.45 2.98 -23.54
N VAL A 292 5.05 1.83 -23.81
CA VAL A 292 6.07 1.25 -22.92
C VAL A 292 7.37 1.98 -23.14
N GLU A 293 7.85 2.67 -22.11
CA GLU A 293 9.10 3.43 -22.14
C GLU A 293 10.29 2.53 -22.53
N HIS A 294 11.24 3.06 -23.27
CA HIS A 294 12.40 2.30 -23.75
C HIS A 294 13.26 1.73 -22.63
N THR A 295 13.19 2.30 -21.40
CA THR A 295 13.89 1.83 -20.20
C THR A 295 13.29 0.54 -19.62
N ALA A 296 12.07 0.16 -20.01
CA ALA A 296 11.48 -1.12 -19.60
C ALA A 296 12.25 -2.28 -20.23
N PRO A 297 12.84 -3.20 -19.42
CA PRO A 297 13.66 -4.28 -19.95
C PRO A 297 12.88 -5.17 -20.92
N VAL A 298 13.50 -5.48 -22.06
CA VAL A 298 12.85 -6.24 -23.15
C VAL A 298 12.29 -7.57 -22.66
N ARG A 299 12.99 -8.25 -21.72
CA ARG A 299 12.58 -9.53 -21.13
C ARG A 299 11.22 -9.48 -20.43
N TYR A 300 10.78 -8.30 -19.96
CA TYR A 300 9.49 -8.10 -19.27
C TYR A 300 8.37 -7.60 -20.16
N ARG A 301 8.67 -7.04 -21.34
CA ARG A 301 7.68 -6.36 -22.20
C ARG A 301 6.51 -7.25 -22.61
N ARG A 302 6.75 -8.57 -22.83
CA ARG A 302 5.66 -9.50 -23.16
C ARG A 302 4.65 -9.68 -22.03
N TRP A 303 5.12 -9.63 -20.78
CA TRP A 303 4.27 -9.78 -19.60
C TRP A 303 3.53 -8.49 -19.27
N ILE A 304 4.16 -7.33 -19.52
CA ILE A 304 3.49 -6.02 -19.48
C ILE A 304 2.33 -6.02 -20.49
N LYS A 305 2.59 -6.47 -21.72
CA LYS A 305 1.53 -6.57 -22.72
C LYS A 305 0.40 -7.50 -22.30
N ALA A 306 0.71 -8.65 -21.75
CA ALA A 306 -0.30 -9.63 -21.32
C ALA A 306 -1.27 -9.01 -20.27
N GLY A 307 -0.74 -8.30 -19.25
CA GLY A 307 -1.59 -7.64 -18.24
C GLY A 307 -2.51 -6.56 -18.84
N VAL A 308 -2.02 -5.79 -19.80
CA VAL A 308 -2.85 -4.80 -20.52
C VAL A 308 -3.93 -5.49 -21.38
N ASP A 309 -3.56 -6.53 -22.11
CA ASP A 309 -4.48 -7.23 -23.04
C ASP A 309 -5.64 -7.92 -22.31
N TYR A 310 -5.51 -8.28 -21.03
CA TYR A 310 -6.60 -8.90 -20.28
C TYR A 310 -7.86 -8.03 -20.27
N TRP A 311 -7.73 -6.72 -20.17
CA TRP A 311 -8.86 -5.78 -20.11
C TRP A 311 -9.62 -5.66 -21.42
N ASN A 312 -8.97 -5.84 -22.58
CA ASN A 312 -9.65 -5.79 -23.87
C ASN A 312 -10.80 -6.82 -23.96
N LYS A 313 -10.69 -7.96 -23.29
CA LYS A 313 -11.76 -8.97 -23.21
C LYS A 313 -13.04 -8.41 -22.54
N ALA A 314 -12.89 -7.57 -21.51
CA ALA A 314 -14.05 -6.94 -20.89
C ALA A 314 -14.68 -5.87 -21.79
N PHE A 315 -13.87 -5.11 -22.51
CA PHE A 315 -14.37 -4.12 -23.46
C PHE A 315 -15.08 -4.77 -24.67
N GLU A 316 -14.63 -5.94 -25.13
CA GLU A 316 -15.34 -6.69 -26.18
C GLU A 316 -16.76 -7.07 -25.74
N LYS A 317 -16.99 -7.43 -24.47
CA LYS A 317 -18.33 -7.73 -23.95
C LYS A 317 -19.27 -6.51 -24.00
N VAL A 318 -18.74 -5.29 -23.86
CA VAL A 318 -19.53 -4.07 -24.03
C VAL A 318 -19.55 -3.55 -25.45
N GLY A 319 -18.90 -4.28 -26.38
CA GLY A 319 -18.97 -4.03 -27.82
C GLY A 319 -17.85 -3.18 -28.39
N ILE A 320 -16.72 -3.04 -27.69
CA ILE A 320 -15.53 -2.33 -28.13
C ILE A 320 -14.39 -3.33 -28.29
N VAL A 321 -13.80 -3.44 -29.47
CA VAL A 321 -12.58 -4.20 -29.73
C VAL A 321 -11.38 -3.25 -29.74
N ASP A 322 -10.23 -3.71 -29.27
CA ASP A 322 -9.00 -2.91 -29.18
C ASP A 322 -9.23 -1.56 -28.44
N ALA A 323 -9.94 -1.64 -27.31
CA ALA A 323 -10.19 -0.46 -26.48
C ALA A 323 -8.89 0.13 -25.91
N ILE A 324 -7.94 -0.75 -25.56
CA ILE A 324 -6.61 -0.40 -25.06
C ILE A 324 -5.57 -0.91 -26.05
N VAL A 325 -4.66 -0.04 -26.44
CA VAL A 325 -3.58 -0.33 -27.41
C VAL A 325 -2.24 -0.07 -26.72
N ILE A 326 -1.29 -1.00 -26.91
CA ILE A 326 0.06 -0.89 -26.38
C ILE A 326 1.07 -0.72 -27.51
N GLU A 327 1.95 0.26 -27.38
CA GLU A 327 3.04 0.58 -28.29
C GLU A 327 4.36 0.55 -27.51
N TYR A 328 5.48 0.38 -28.21
CA TYR A 328 6.78 0.31 -27.55
C TYR A 328 7.72 1.38 -28.06
N GLN A 329 8.34 2.12 -27.17
CA GLN A 329 9.53 2.88 -27.51
C GLN A 329 10.71 1.94 -27.75
N ASP A 330 11.47 2.23 -28.78
CA ASP A 330 12.71 1.51 -29.09
C ASP A 330 13.83 2.49 -29.43
N ALA A 331 14.79 2.62 -28.53
CA ALA A 331 15.93 3.52 -28.68
C ALA A 331 16.87 3.11 -29.84
N GLN A 332 16.89 1.82 -30.23
CA GLN A 332 17.76 1.36 -31.29
C GLN A 332 17.21 1.70 -32.69
N SER A 333 15.90 1.52 -32.90
CA SER A 333 15.25 1.84 -34.17
C SER A 333 14.73 3.27 -34.24
N GLY A 334 14.64 3.98 -33.12
CA GLY A 334 14.05 5.31 -33.00
C GLY A 334 12.51 5.33 -33.00
N VAL A 335 11.85 4.16 -32.97
CA VAL A 335 10.40 4.07 -33.01
C VAL A 335 9.80 4.67 -31.72
N HIS A 336 8.86 5.58 -31.90
CA HIS A 336 8.14 6.30 -30.84
C HIS A 336 9.05 7.11 -29.87
N MET A 337 10.34 7.29 -30.17
CA MET A 337 11.24 8.07 -29.32
C MET A 337 10.94 9.57 -29.36
N GLU A 338 10.13 10.04 -30.30
CA GLU A 338 9.59 11.41 -30.34
C GLU A 338 8.47 11.63 -29.32
N LYS A 339 7.93 10.56 -28.70
CA LYS A 339 6.96 10.68 -27.62
C LYS A 339 7.71 10.85 -26.30
N ASP A 340 7.45 11.94 -25.61
CA ASP A 340 8.08 12.23 -24.32
C ASP A 340 7.15 11.75 -23.19
N PRO A 341 7.62 10.96 -22.19
CA PRO A 341 6.81 10.57 -21.05
C PRO A 341 6.30 11.72 -20.19
N GLU A 342 6.85 12.90 -20.36
CA GLU A 342 6.40 14.13 -19.67
C GLU A 342 5.31 14.88 -20.46
N ASP A 343 4.96 14.43 -21.68
CA ASP A 343 3.91 15.05 -22.50
C ASP A 343 2.54 14.45 -22.17
N VAL A 344 1.67 15.22 -21.57
CA VAL A 344 0.33 14.81 -21.11
C VAL A 344 -0.62 14.30 -22.20
N ARG A 345 -0.24 14.39 -23.46
CA ARG A 345 -1.02 13.82 -24.58
C ARG A 345 -0.80 12.31 -24.74
N TYR A 346 0.15 11.73 -24.01
CA TYR A 346 0.54 10.32 -24.14
C TYR A 346 0.54 9.64 -22.78
N ASN A 347 -0.04 8.45 -22.70
CA ASN A 347 0.03 7.62 -21.50
C ASN A 347 1.23 6.70 -21.58
N PHE A 348 1.94 6.52 -20.49
CA PHE A 348 3.15 5.70 -20.46
C PHE A 348 3.07 4.58 -19.42
N ILE A 349 3.77 3.48 -19.71
CA ILE A 349 4.15 2.46 -18.73
C ILE A 349 5.66 2.58 -18.54
N ARG A 350 6.05 3.03 -17.35
CA ARG A 350 7.42 3.36 -17.00
C ARG A 350 8.03 2.30 -16.08
N TRP A 351 9.34 2.14 -16.16
CA TRP A 351 10.09 1.19 -15.36
C TRP A 351 11.17 1.87 -14.57
N LEU A 352 11.11 1.78 -13.24
CA LEU A 352 12.08 2.38 -12.33
C LEU A 352 12.88 1.29 -11.61
N ASN A 353 14.21 1.35 -11.76
CA ASN A 353 15.13 0.52 -11.02
C ASN A 353 15.32 1.09 -9.60
N ASN A 354 14.67 0.51 -8.61
CA ASN A 354 14.91 0.88 -7.21
C ASN A 354 14.78 -0.33 -6.26
N ASN A 355 15.02 -0.11 -4.97
CA ASN A 355 14.95 -1.17 -3.95
C ASN A 355 13.57 -1.31 -3.31
N ILE A 356 12.56 -0.63 -3.84
CA ILE A 356 11.19 -0.68 -3.31
C ILE A 356 10.35 -1.54 -4.24
N GLY A 357 9.57 -2.44 -3.65
CA GLY A 357 8.51 -3.14 -4.36
C GLY A 357 7.27 -2.27 -4.37
N THR A 358 7.06 -1.50 -5.43
CA THR A 358 5.86 -0.70 -5.64
C THR A 358 5.46 -0.70 -7.11
N ALA A 359 4.19 -0.44 -7.33
CA ALA A 359 3.64 -0.04 -8.61
C ALA A 359 2.60 1.05 -8.35
N ILE A 360 2.22 1.80 -9.34
CA ILE A 360 1.16 2.80 -9.24
C ILE A 360 0.60 3.11 -10.62
N GLY A 361 -0.73 3.22 -10.72
CA GLY A 361 -1.45 3.57 -11.94
C GLY A 361 -2.30 4.82 -11.78
N PRO A 362 -1.71 6.03 -11.59
CA PRO A 362 -2.46 7.25 -11.44
C PRO A 362 -3.14 7.69 -12.73
N SER A 363 -4.26 8.42 -12.58
CA SER A 363 -4.94 9.08 -13.67
C SER A 363 -5.28 10.52 -13.33
N ARG A 364 -5.18 11.43 -14.33
CA ARG A 364 -5.72 12.78 -14.21
C ARG A 364 -7.16 12.79 -14.68
N VAL A 365 -8.01 13.41 -13.88
CA VAL A 365 -9.45 13.39 -14.07
C VAL A 365 -9.99 14.81 -14.20
N HIS A 366 -10.90 15.03 -15.13
CA HIS A 366 -11.61 16.30 -15.26
C HIS A 366 -12.40 16.58 -13.97
N PRO A 367 -12.10 17.65 -13.23
CA PRO A 367 -12.56 17.85 -11.84
C PRO A 367 -14.07 18.13 -11.70
N GLU A 368 -14.79 18.25 -12.79
CA GLU A 368 -16.22 18.50 -12.79
C GLU A 368 -17.04 17.31 -13.29
N THR A 369 -16.45 16.40 -14.08
CA THR A 369 -17.22 15.39 -14.81
C THR A 369 -16.78 13.95 -14.55
N GLY A 370 -15.58 13.74 -14.02
CA GLY A 370 -15.01 12.40 -13.85
C GLY A 370 -14.48 11.78 -15.16
N GLU A 371 -14.29 12.57 -16.23
CA GLU A 371 -13.63 12.09 -17.44
C GLU A 371 -12.13 11.91 -17.18
N ILE A 372 -11.60 10.72 -17.39
CA ILE A 372 -10.16 10.46 -17.32
C ILE A 372 -9.51 11.07 -18.57
N LEU A 373 -8.49 11.89 -18.38
CA LEU A 373 -7.83 12.68 -19.42
C LEU A 373 -6.54 12.02 -19.89
N ASP A 374 -5.76 11.52 -18.96
CA ASP A 374 -4.55 10.74 -19.18
C ASP A 374 -4.24 9.87 -17.96
N ALA A 375 -3.35 8.90 -18.14
CA ALA A 375 -2.90 8.03 -17.06
C ALA A 375 -1.52 7.46 -17.36
N ASP A 376 -0.69 7.35 -16.32
CA ASP A 376 0.60 6.70 -16.40
C ASP A 376 0.67 5.52 -15.43
N ILE A 377 1.48 4.52 -15.77
CA ILE A 377 1.77 3.40 -14.88
C ILE A 377 3.26 3.40 -14.59
N VAL A 378 3.62 3.37 -13.32
CA VAL A 378 5.01 3.26 -12.89
C VAL A 378 5.19 1.92 -12.20
N LEU A 379 6.10 1.10 -12.73
CA LEU A 379 6.47 -0.20 -12.20
C LEU A 379 7.90 -0.12 -11.65
N THR A 380 8.16 -0.75 -10.52
CA THR A 380 9.51 -0.90 -9.99
C THR A 380 9.94 -2.36 -10.03
N ASP A 381 11.24 -2.61 -10.07
CA ASP A 381 11.79 -3.97 -10.10
C ASP A 381 12.26 -4.49 -8.73
N GLY A 382 12.16 -3.66 -7.70
CA GLY A 382 12.61 -4.00 -6.36
C GLY A 382 11.98 -5.27 -5.81
N TRP A 383 10.70 -5.52 -6.10
CA TRP A 383 9.98 -6.69 -5.62
C TRP A 383 10.41 -7.99 -6.33
N ILE A 384 10.87 -7.92 -7.58
CA ILE A 384 11.39 -9.09 -8.33
C ILE A 384 12.84 -9.39 -7.91
N ARG A 385 13.68 -8.36 -7.84
CA ARG A 385 15.13 -8.50 -7.72
C ARG A 385 15.60 -8.86 -6.33
N HIS A 386 15.07 -8.19 -5.33
CA HIS A 386 15.55 -8.34 -3.96
C HIS A 386 14.46 -8.00 -2.94
N PHE A 387 14.17 -8.95 -2.07
CA PHE A 387 13.39 -8.66 -0.87
C PHE A 387 14.35 -8.23 0.24
N ASN A 388 14.41 -6.94 0.49
CA ASN A 388 15.14 -6.42 1.65
C ASN A 388 14.31 -6.67 2.90
N PHE A 389 14.49 -7.83 3.51
CA PHE A 389 13.84 -8.18 4.74
C PHE A 389 14.47 -7.40 5.90
N ASN A 390 13.72 -6.45 6.41
CA ASN A 390 13.97 -5.86 7.71
C ASN A 390 12.87 -6.30 8.67
N TYR A 391 13.23 -7.14 9.64
CA TYR A 391 12.29 -7.64 10.66
C TYR A 391 11.54 -6.50 11.35
N GLU A 392 12.24 -5.41 11.67
CA GLU A 392 11.72 -4.28 12.44
C GLU A 392 10.71 -3.43 11.68
N ASP A 393 10.74 -3.49 10.35
CA ASP A 393 9.77 -2.79 9.51
C ASP A 393 8.61 -3.71 9.10
N LEU A 394 8.89 -4.96 8.78
CA LEU A 394 7.87 -5.90 8.28
C LEU A 394 6.95 -6.42 9.38
N MET A 395 7.52 -6.91 10.50
CA MET A 395 6.72 -7.56 11.55
C MET A 395 5.65 -6.64 12.15
N PRO A 396 5.94 -5.36 12.47
CA PRO A 396 4.91 -4.45 12.91
C PRO A 396 3.79 -4.24 11.88
N LYS A 397 4.11 -4.13 10.59
CA LYS A 397 3.09 -3.98 9.53
C LYS A 397 2.15 -5.18 9.49
N LEU A 398 2.69 -6.41 9.49
CA LEU A 398 1.89 -7.63 9.51
C LEU A 398 1.02 -7.75 10.77
N ALA A 399 1.54 -7.30 11.91
CA ALA A 399 0.81 -7.31 13.17
C ALA A 399 -0.25 -6.22 13.29
N MET A 400 -0.14 -5.14 12.51
CA MET A 400 -1.12 -4.05 12.52
C MET A 400 -2.23 -4.23 11.48
N GLU A 401 -2.07 -5.16 10.56
CA GLU A 401 -3.04 -5.42 9.49
C GLU A 401 -4.40 -5.81 10.03
N GLY A 402 -5.47 -5.14 9.55
CA GLY A 402 -6.86 -5.42 9.92
C GLY A 402 -7.34 -4.78 11.23
N PHE A 403 -6.55 -3.94 11.88
CA PHE A 403 -7.06 -3.13 12.98
C PHE A 403 -7.99 -2.03 12.48
N SER A 404 -9.12 -1.85 13.20
CA SER A 404 -10.02 -0.73 12.90
C SER A 404 -9.38 0.62 13.25
N ALA A 405 -9.87 1.68 12.60
CA ALA A 405 -9.51 3.06 12.92
C ALA A 405 -9.66 3.38 14.41
N GLU A 406 -10.70 2.85 15.04
CA GLU A 406 -10.95 2.99 16.48
C GLU A 406 -9.84 2.31 17.30
N THR A 407 -9.47 1.06 16.94
CA THR A 407 -8.36 0.35 17.60
C THR A 407 -7.04 1.09 17.41
N LEU A 408 -6.73 1.57 16.21
CA LEU A 408 -5.50 2.33 15.93
C LEU A 408 -5.43 3.64 16.76
N SER A 409 -6.54 4.34 16.87
CA SER A 409 -6.64 5.53 17.73
C SER A 409 -6.45 5.20 19.22
N TRP A 410 -7.06 4.11 19.67
CA TRP A 410 -6.92 3.64 21.06
C TRP A 410 -5.48 3.23 21.38
N LEU A 411 -4.81 2.49 20.48
CA LEU A 411 -3.40 2.10 20.64
C LEU A 411 -2.47 3.31 20.77
N GLY A 412 -2.79 4.42 20.12
CA GLY A 412 -2.04 5.68 20.26
C GLY A 412 -1.95 6.19 21.71
N THR A 413 -2.97 5.94 22.52
CA THR A 413 -3.01 6.26 23.95
C THR A 413 -2.60 5.07 24.84
N HIS A 414 -2.54 3.86 24.29
CA HIS A 414 -2.20 2.61 24.99
C HIS A 414 -0.96 1.93 24.37
N PRO A 415 0.20 2.59 24.33
CA PRO A 415 1.38 2.09 23.62
C PRO A 415 1.95 0.79 24.20
N THR A 416 1.55 0.37 25.39
CA THR A 416 1.90 -0.93 25.97
C THR A 416 1.19 -2.10 25.27
N TRP A 417 0.11 -1.82 24.57
CA TRP A 417 -0.64 -2.80 23.77
C TRP A 417 -0.25 -2.78 22.29
N ASP A 418 0.46 -1.75 21.85
CA ASP A 418 0.78 -1.52 20.45
C ASP A 418 1.84 -2.53 19.94
N PRO A 419 1.53 -3.37 18.94
CA PRO A 419 2.47 -4.30 18.36
C PRO A 419 3.77 -3.63 17.87
N ARG A 420 3.70 -2.41 17.35
CA ARG A 420 4.87 -1.64 16.89
C ARG A 420 5.85 -1.33 18.02
N VAL A 421 5.33 -1.15 19.24
CA VAL A 421 6.14 -0.96 20.46
C VAL A 421 6.62 -2.31 21.01
N ARG A 422 5.76 -3.33 20.99
CA ARG A 422 6.07 -4.66 21.56
C ARG A 422 7.08 -5.45 20.74
N MET A 423 7.12 -5.26 19.42
CA MET A 423 8.06 -5.90 18.50
C MET A 423 9.36 -5.10 18.32
N ALA A 424 9.41 -3.83 18.76
CA ALA A 424 10.61 -3.00 18.67
C ALA A 424 11.75 -3.57 19.52
N PRO A 425 13.01 -3.34 19.13
CA PRO A 425 14.17 -3.63 20.00
C PRO A 425 14.03 -2.94 21.36
N ALA A 426 14.53 -3.58 22.42
CA ALA A 426 14.36 -3.10 23.79
C ALA A 426 14.86 -1.65 23.97
N GLU A 427 15.98 -1.29 23.35
CA GLU A 427 16.58 0.06 23.37
C GLU A 427 15.73 1.10 22.61
N GLN A 428 14.92 0.67 21.65
CA GLN A 428 14.03 1.54 20.87
C GLN A 428 12.60 1.61 21.42
N ALA A 429 12.20 0.64 22.25
CA ALA A 429 10.81 0.53 22.72
C ALA A 429 10.32 1.82 23.41
N ASN A 430 11.15 2.46 24.23
CA ASN A 430 10.80 3.72 24.90
C ASN A 430 10.69 4.89 23.91
N PHE A 431 11.57 4.95 22.91
CA PHE A 431 11.52 5.95 21.85
C PHE A 431 10.24 5.77 21.01
N ARG A 432 9.96 4.57 20.57
CA ARG A 432 8.73 4.23 19.82
C ARG A 432 7.48 4.57 20.61
N ARG A 433 7.43 4.21 21.88
CA ARG A 433 6.31 4.57 22.77
C ARG A 433 6.07 6.07 22.84
N ALA A 434 7.12 6.86 23.01
CA ALA A 434 7.02 8.31 23.08
C ALA A 434 6.63 8.91 21.73
N GLU A 435 7.12 8.36 20.62
CA GLU A 435 6.80 8.80 19.27
C GLU A 435 5.31 8.57 18.95
N TYR A 436 4.79 7.36 19.16
CA TYR A 436 3.39 7.05 18.88
C TYR A 436 2.43 7.81 19.81
N ALA A 437 2.76 7.95 21.09
CA ALA A 437 1.97 8.78 21.98
C ALA A 437 1.95 10.26 21.54
N ARG A 438 3.04 10.77 20.97
CA ARG A 438 3.09 12.13 20.41
C ARG A 438 2.28 12.25 19.12
N GLN A 439 2.33 11.25 18.25
CA GLN A 439 1.54 11.22 17.00
C GLN A 439 0.04 11.20 17.31
N ALA A 440 -0.39 10.42 18.29
CA ALA A 440 -1.78 10.36 18.72
C ALA A 440 -2.32 11.70 19.28
N GLN A 441 -1.44 12.55 19.81
CA GLN A 441 -1.81 13.88 20.35
C GLN A 441 -1.80 14.98 19.28
N GLN A 442 -1.32 14.73 18.07
CA GLN A 442 -1.32 15.75 17.02
C GLN A 442 -2.71 15.87 16.41
N PRO A 443 -3.31 17.08 16.41
CA PRO A 443 -4.58 17.29 15.74
C PRO A 443 -4.38 17.17 14.22
N MET A 444 -4.77 16.07 13.68
CA MET A 444 -4.84 15.84 12.23
C MET A 444 -6.27 16.15 11.77
N GLY A 445 -6.53 17.42 11.44
CA GLY A 445 -7.64 17.86 10.62
C GLY A 445 -9.02 17.20 10.79
N GLY A 446 -9.33 16.67 11.96
CA GLY A 446 -10.61 16.01 12.21
C GLY A 446 -10.67 14.52 11.88
N PHE A 447 -9.58 13.90 11.49
CA PHE A 447 -9.53 12.45 11.32
C PHE A 447 -9.29 11.75 12.66
N ALA A 448 -10.16 10.78 12.98
CA ALA A 448 -10.01 9.90 14.16
C ALA A 448 -8.73 9.04 14.14
N MET A 449 -7.96 9.13 13.08
CA MET A 449 -6.79 8.30 12.79
C MET A 449 -5.46 9.03 12.90
N ALA A 450 -5.42 10.14 13.62
CA ALA A 450 -4.17 10.81 13.94
C ALA A 450 -3.19 9.81 14.58
N GLY A 451 -2.11 9.48 13.86
CA GLY A 451 -1.10 8.52 14.32
C GLY A 451 -1.22 7.10 13.75
N ALA A 452 -2.22 6.81 12.94
CA ALA A 452 -2.20 5.62 12.13
C ALA A 452 -1.15 5.77 11.00
N ASP A 453 -0.45 4.68 10.70
CA ASP A 453 0.40 4.63 9.50
C ASP A 453 -0.52 4.67 8.28
N PRO A 454 -0.39 5.66 7.37
CA PRO A 454 -1.23 5.72 6.17
C PRO A 454 -1.22 4.43 5.35
N ALA A 455 -0.09 3.72 5.32
CA ALA A 455 0.02 2.43 4.64
C ALA A 455 -0.89 1.34 5.19
N LEU A 456 -1.41 1.50 6.41
CA LEU A 456 -2.37 0.57 7.00
C LEU A 456 -3.83 0.88 6.64
N LEU A 457 -4.06 2.04 6.05
CA LEU A 457 -5.39 2.56 5.72
C LEU A 457 -5.78 2.34 4.26
N GLY A 458 -4.85 1.83 3.45
CA GLY A 458 -4.99 1.72 2.02
C GLY A 458 -4.39 2.88 1.26
N ASP A 459 -4.48 2.83 -0.04
CA ASP A 459 -3.84 3.77 -0.96
C ASP A 459 -4.84 4.56 -1.86
N ASP A 460 -6.12 4.27 -1.77
CA ASP A 460 -7.17 4.90 -2.59
C ASP A 460 -7.23 6.43 -2.47
N GLU A 461 -6.95 6.98 -1.29
CA GLU A 461 -6.96 8.43 -1.10
C GLU A 461 -5.87 9.14 -1.92
N TYR A 462 -4.93 8.38 -2.43
CA TYR A 462 -3.71 8.87 -3.04
C TYR A 462 -3.66 8.76 -4.55
N ASP A 463 -4.67 8.18 -5.17
CA ASP A 463 -4.76 8.05 -6.62
C ASP A 463 -5.09 9.37 -7.36
N GLY A 464 -4.78 10.48 -6.74
CA GLY A 464 -4.74 11.78 -7.37
C GLY A 464 -6.10 12.42 -7.69
N LEU A 465 -7.18 11.83 -7.23
CA LEU A 465 -8.53 12.17 -7.70
C LEU A 465 -9.19 13.32 -6.96
N PHE A 466 -8.56 13.84 -5.92
CA PHE A 466 -9.11 14.94 -5.14
C PHE A 466 -8.07 16.04 -4.93
N GLY A 467 -7.97 16.94 -5.90
CA GLY A 467 -7.27 18.23 -5.94
C GLY A 467 -6.42 18.62 -4.74
N SER A 468 -5.39 17.89 -4.42
CA SER A 468 -4.38 18.06 -3.39
C SER A 468 -4.06 16.78 -2.62
N VAL A 469 -4.58 15.65 -3.03
CA VAL A 469 -4.24 14.38 -2.40
C VAL A 469 -2.92 13.90 -2.97
N SER A 470 -1.97 13.76 -2.09
CA SER A 470 -0.63 13.35 -2.46
C SER A 470 -0.58 11.84 -2.69
N GLN A 471 -0.19 11.42 -3.87
CA GLN A 471 0.23 10.05 -4.15
C GLN A 471 1.53 9.66 -3.43
N LYS A 472 2.09 10.54 -2.63
CA LYS A 472 3.32 10.29 -1.88
C LYS A 472 3.25 9.04 -0.98
N ASN A 473 2.05 8.65 -0.58
CA ASN A 473 1.80 7.45 0.20
C ASN A 473 0.97 6.41 -0.57
N GLY A 474 0.55 6.72 -1.78
CA GLY A 474 -0.23 5.85 -2.65
C GLY A 474 0.61 4.79 -3.34
N LEU A 475 1.38 4.07 -2.55
CA LEU A 475 2.16 2.95 -3.04
C LEU A 475 1.24 1.75 -3.09
N CYS A 476 1.05 1.17 -4.27
CA CYS A 476 0.36 -0.09 -4.40
C CYS A 476 1.05 -1.13 -3.50
N MET A 477 0.33 -1.61 -2.50
CA MET A 477 0.85 -2.57 -1.53
C MET A 477 0.87 -4.00 -2.08
N ALA A 478 0.25 -4.27 -3.24
CA ALA A 478 0.28 -5.55 -3.92
C ALA A 478 1.72 -6.01 -4.19
N ALA A 479 2.54 -5.14 -4.78
CA ALA A 479 3.94 -5.42 -5.05
C ALA A 479 4.75 -5.70 -3.77
N SER A 480 4.47 -4.96 -2.67
CA SER A 480 5.12 -5.18 -1.38
C SER A 480 4.74 -6.53 -0.75
N GLY A 481 3.46 -6.91 -0.80
CA GLY A 481 2.99 -8.22 -0.33
C GLY A 481 3.61 -9.37 -1.12
N ARG A 482 3.66 -9.26 -2.45
CA ARG A 482 4.31 -10.24 -3.33
C ARG A 482 5.81 -10.38 -3.08
N SER A 483 6.49 -9.31 -2.66
CA SER A 483 7.91 -9.38 -2.28
C SER A 483 8.16 -10.38 -1.16
N LEU A 484 7.29 -10.41 -0.15
CA LEU A 484 7.39 -11.38 0.96
C LEU A 484 7.17 -12.80 0.46
N ASP A 485 6.11 -13.02 -0.31
CA ASP A 485 5.78 -14.34 -0.85
C ASP A 485 6.87 -14.86 -1.80
N LEU A 486 7.49 -13.98 -2.62
CA LEU A 486 8.65 -14.30 -3.44
C LEU A 486 9.89 -14.66 -2.62
N ALA A 487 10.09 -14.04 -1.45
CA ALA A 487 11.19 -14.42 -0.55
C ALA A 487 11.03 -15.86 -0.07
N PHE A 488 9.81 -16.29 0.24
CA PHE A 488 9.50 -17.68 0.57
C PHE A 488 9.67 -18.62 -0.63
N ALA A 489 9.14 -18.24 -1.79
CA ALA A 489 9.32 -19.00 -3.01
C ALA A 489 10.81 -19.25 -3.30
N ARG A 490 11.65 -18.22 -3.16
CA ARG A 490 13.11 -18.36 -3.32
C ARG A 490 13.75 -19.28 -2.27
N MET A 491 13.23 -19.32 -1.05
CA MET A 491 13.68 -20.33 -0.08
C MET A 491 13.39 -21.73 -0.58
N ASP A 492 12.21 -21.98 -1.10
CA ASP A 492 11.77 -23.28 -1.58
C ASP A 492 12.48 -23.70 -2.89
N TRP A 493 12.57 -22.80 -3.86
CA TRP A 493 13.30 -23.03 -5.11
C TRP A 493 14.77 -23.37 -4.84
N GLY A 494 15.43 -22.67 -3.92
CA GLY A 494 16.75 -23.03 -3.47
C GLY A 494 16.82 -24.45 -2.89
N LEU A 495 15.75 -24.92 -2.28
CA LEU A 495 15.63 -26.28 -1.74
C LEU A 495 15.37 -27.33 -2.84
N THR A 496 14.50 -27.03 -3.80
CA THR A 496 14.12 -27.94 -4.89
C THR A 496 15.26 -28.15 -5.89
N LEU A 497 15.91 -27.07 -6.34
CA LEU A 497 17.08 -27.15 -7.21
C LEU A 497 18.23 -27.95 -6.59
N MET A 498 18.42 -27.90 -5.27
CA MET A 498 19.42 -28.72 -4.59
C MET A 498 19.01 -30.20 -4.52
N ALA A 499 17.72 -30.50 -4.39
CA ALA A 499 17.26 -31.89 -4.41
C ALA A 499 17.49 -32.52 -5.78
N ASP A 500 17.26 -31.74 -6.85
CA ASP A 500 17.51 -32.19 -8.23
C ASP A 500 19.03 -32.36 -8.52
N GLU A 501 19.86 -31.43 -8.02
CA GLU A 501 21.31 -31.58 -8.10
C GLU A 501 21.88 -32.79 -7.33
N GLU A 502 21.34 -33.05 -6.11
CA GLU A 502 21.71 -34.22 -5.32
C GLU A 502 21.25 -35.52 -6.00
N ALA A 503 20.05 -35.53 -6.57
CA ALA A 503 19.54 -36.64 -7.36
C ALA A 503 20.37 -36.90 -8.63
N ALA A 504 20.75 -35.81 -9.32
CA ALA A 504 21.63 -35.87 -10.49
C ALA A 504 23.04 -36.35 -10.13
N LYS A 505 23.63 -35.86 -9.02
CA LYS A 505 24.95 -36.31 -8.51
C LYS A 505 24.89 -37.77 -8.07
N LYS A 506 23.79 -38.19 -7.43
CA LYS A 506 23.61 -39.60 -7.03
C LYS A 506 23.45 -40.52 -8.24
N LYS A 507 22.65 -40.07 -9.24
CA LYS A 507 22.50 -40.82 -10.50
C LYS A 507 23.84 -40.94 -11.24
N LYS A 508 24.65 -39.85 -11.29
CA LYS A 508 25.97 -39.84 -11.90
C LYS A 508 26.93 -40.80 -11.17
N LYS A 509 26.89 -40.82 -9.83
CA LYS A 509 27.68 -41.73 -9.00
C LYS A 509 27.22 -43.17 -9.15
N ASP A 510 25.91 -43.44 -9.21
CA ASP A 510 25.35 -44.75 -9.46
C ASP A 510 25.67 -45.27 -10.86
N ASP A 511 25.77 -44.36 -11.87
CA ASP A 511 26.18 -44.67 -13.22
C ASP A 511 27.70 -44.89 -13.33
N GLU A 512 28.55 -44.14 -12.59
CA GLU A 512 29.99 -44.35 -12.46
C GLU A 512 30.30 -45.68 -11.73
N ASP A 513 29.60 -45.99 -10.62
CA ASP A 513 29.70 -47.25 -9.87
C ASP A 513 29.23 -48.47 -10.71
N LYS A 514 28.33 -48.24 -11.69
CA LYS A 514 27.96 -49.27 -12.68
C LYS A 514 29.00 -49.43 -13.77
N ALA A 515 29.57 -48.33 -14.27
CA ALA A 515 30.62 -48.36 -15.28
C ALA A 515 31.85 -49.06 -14.74
N ASP A 516 32.25 -48.82 -13.49
CA ASP A 516 33.38 -49.49 -12.83
C ASP A 516 33.12 -51.00 -12.63
N LYS A 517 31.84 -51.40 -12.31
CA LYS A 517 31.47 -52.81 -12.18
C LYS A 517 31.42 -53.56 -13.51
N ASP A 518 31.05 -52.86 -14.59
CA ASP A 518 31.08 -53.41 -15.96
C ASP A 518 32.50 -53.39 -16.52
N GLY A 519 33.39 -52.45 -16.10
CA GLY A 519 34.81 -52.43 -16.36
C GLY A 519 35.55 -53.59 -15.71
N GLU A 520 35.26 -53.95 -14.44
CA GLU A 520 35.84 -55.09 -13.76
C GLU A 520 35.40 -56.45 -14.36
N LYS A 521 34.22 -56.52 -15.00
CA LYS A 521 33.77 -57.70 -15.73
C LYS A 521 34.44 -57.86 -17.11
N ALA A 522 34.89 -56.74 -17.70
CA ALA A 522 35.59 -56.76 -19.00
C ALA A 522 37.07 -57.09 -18.88
N ASP A 523 37.71 -56.82 -17.72
CA ASP A 523 39.12 -57.07 -17.49
C ASP A 523 39.40 -58.51 -17.05
N ALA A 524 38.42 -59.32 -16.73
CA ALA A 524 38.59 -60.71 -16.37
C ALA A 524 38.65 -61.64 -17.58
N SER A 525 38.63 -61.17 -18.84
CA SER A 525 38.66 -62.00 -20.06
C SER A 525 39.84 -61.74 -21.00
N LYS A 526 40.86 -60.97 -20.59
CA LYS A 526 42.12 -60.79 -21.39
C LYS A 526 43.31 -60.78 -20.49
N LYS A 527 43.84 -61.99 -20.21
CA LYS A 527 45.24 -62.22 -19.95
C LYS A 527 45.72 -63.27 -20.96
N ASP A 528 46.47 -62.74 -21.89
CA ASP A 528 47.71 -63.43 -22.44
C ASP A 528 48.15 -62.61 -23.68
N GLY A 529 49.47 -62.20 -23.63
CA GLY A 529 50.16 -61.78 -24.82
C GLY A 529 51.04 -60.53 -24.75
N ASP A 530 52.26 -60.69 -24.22
CA ASP A 530 53.57 -60.08 -24.58
C ASP A 530 53.73 -58.57 -24.97
N ALA A 531 54.47 -57.89 -24.13
CA ALA A 531 55.80 -57.19 -24.26
C ALA A 531 56.03 -56.25 -25.48
N GLU A 532 56.45 -55.13 -25.27
CA GLU A 532 57.76 -54.47 -25.43
C GLU A 532 57.60 -52.92 -25.51
N GLU A 533 58.43 -52.28 -24.76
CA GLU A 533 59.10 -51.01 -24.70
C GLU A 533 58.92 -50.05 -25.89
N ASP A 534 58.79 -48.74 -25.67
CA ASP A 534 59.89 -47.76 -25.60
C ASP A 534 59.39 -46.30 -25.44
N ASP A 535 60.09 -45.66 -24.60
CA ASP A 535 60.51 -44.29 -24.35
C ASP A 535 60.09 -43.11 -25.22
N ALA A 536 59.92 -42.04 -24.44
CA ALA A 536 60.49 -40.69 -24.61
C ALA A 536 59.67 -39.53 -25.08
N GLU A 537 59.67 -38.59 -24.18
CA GLU A 537 60.07 -37.21 -24.26
C GLU A 537 59.01 -36.13 -24.64
N GLU A 538 59.01 -35.24 -23.68
CA GLU A 538 58.61 -33.84 -23.58
C GLU A 538 58.70 -32.99 -24.86
N ALA A 539 57.80 -32.01 -24.99
CA ALA A 539 58.21 -30.61 -25.07
C ALA A 539 56.99 -29.65 -25.26
N ASP A 540 57.07 -28.68 -24.44
CA ASP A 540 56.51 -27.33 -24.51
C ASP A 540 56.39 -26.69 -25.90
N LYS A 541 55.33 -25.85 -26.08
CA LYS A 541 55.38 -24.41 -26.27
C LYS A 541 54.17 -23.86 -27.00
N ASP A 542 53.55 -22.94 -26.33
CA ASP A 542 53.22 -21.53 -26.65
C ASP A 542 52.84 -21.11 -28.09
N ASP A 543 51.78 -20.29 -28.06
CA ASP A 543 51.57 -19.02 -28.75
C ASP A 543 50.70 -18.92 -30.00
N ASP A 544 49.75 -18.04 -29.82
CA ASP A 544 49.32 -16.92 -30.66
C ASP A 544 48.40 -17.12 -31.91
N LEU A 545 47.26 -16.49 -31.73
CA LEU A 545 46.65 -15.42 -32.58
C LEU A 545 46.16 -15.75 -34.00
N ASP A 546 45.02 -15.19 -34.20
CA ASP A 546 44.45 -14.50 -35.37
C ASP A 546 43.54 -15.23 -36.38
N ASP A 547 42.34 -14.71 -36.35
CA ASP A 547 41.52 -14.17 -37.45
C ASP A 547 41.05 -14.99 -38.69
N GLU A 548 39.81 -14.68 -38.95
CA GLU A 548 39.11 -14.46 -40.20
C GLU A 548 38.47 -15.64 -40.99
N ASP A 549 37.15 -15.43 -41.07
CA ASP A 549 36.28 -15.44 -42.25
C ASP A 549 35.94 -16.72 -43.04
N ALA A 550 34.63 -16.81 -43.15
CA ALA A 550 33.90 -17.03 -44.42
C ALA A 550 33.51 -18.45 -44.85
N ASP A 551 32.21 -18.52 -44.96
CA ASP A 551 31.39 -19.10 -46.08
C ASP A 551 31.30 -20.63 -46.32
N ASP A 552 30.04 -21.02 -46.08
CA ASP A 552 29.11 -21.58 -47.09
C ASP A 552 29.17 -23.07 -47.50
N LYS A 553 27.98 -23.67 -47.42
CA LYS A 553 27.44 -24.81 -48.17
C LYS A 553 27.95 -26.22 -47.87
N ASP A 554 27.09 -27.09 -47.36
CA ASP A 554 26.17 -27.94 -48.18
C ASP A 554 25.40 -28.95 -47.34
N ALA A 555 24.20 -29.13 -47.73
CA ALA A 555 23.21 -30.11 -47.23
C ALA A 555 23.62 -31.55 -47.62
N LYS A 556 23.33 -32.52 -46.71
CA LYS A 556 22.64 -33.78 -47.08
C LYS A 556 22.33 -34.73 -45.91
N LYS A 557 21.02 -34.92 -45.69
CA LYS A 557 20.23 -36.16 -45.59
C LYS A 557 20.60 -37.28 -44.60
N VAL A 558 19.67 -37.47 -43.65
CA VAL A 558 18.87 -38.66 -43.37
C VAL A 558 19.51 -39.81 -42.58
N GLY A 559 18.93 -40.08 -41.49
CA GLY A 559 18.97 -41.32 -40.73
C GLY A 559 18.17 -41.23 -39.44
N ASP A 560 16.86 -41.62 -39.53
CA ASP A 560 16.01 -41.90 -38.40
C ASP A 560 16.68 -42.87 -37.43
N LYS A 561 16.76 -42.50 -36.19
CA LYS A 561 16.71 -43.42 -35.03
C LYS A 561 16.08 -42.71 -33.87
N ASP A 562 14.93 -43.27 -33.48
CA ASP A 562 14.23 -43.01 -32.26
C ASP A 562 15.18 -42.98 -31.06
N ALA A 563 15.29 -41.84 -30.44
CA ALA A 563 15.74 -41.69 -29.08
C ALA A 563 14.87 -40.60 -28.48
N ASP A 564 14.05 -41.00 -27.55
CA ASP A 564 13.38 -40.12 -26.59
C ASP A 564 14.47 -39.36 -25.79
N ASP A 565 15.01 -38.30 -26.36
CA ASP A 565 15.62 -37.21 -25.62
C ASP A 565 14.52 -36.25 -25.26
N GLU A 566 13.95 -36.43 -24.06
CA GLU A 566 13.33 -35.35 -23.35
C GLU A 566 14.33 -34.20 -23.30
N LYS A 567 14.22 -33.25 -24.22
CA LYS A 567 14.85 -31.95 -24.12
C LYS A 567 14.39 -31.38 -22.78
N LYS A 568 15.28 -31.37 -21.77
CA LYS A 568 15.17 -30.38 -20.70
C LYS A 568 15.14 -29.03 -21.43
N GLU A 569 13.96 -28.42 -21.50
CA GLU A 569 13.84 -27.02 -21.86
C GLU A 569 14.74 -26.28 -20.89
N ASP A 570 15.74 -25.57 -21.40
CA ASP A 570 16.52 -24.62 -20.62
C ASP A 570 15.49 -23.67 -20.01
N GLU A 571 15.21 -23.80 -18.71
CA GLU A 571 14.29 -22.94 -18.02
C GLU A 571 14.80 -21.51 -18.16
N HIS A 572 14.09 -20.69 -18.92
CA HIS A 572 14.38 -19.26 -19.03
C HIS A 572 14.21 -18.64 -17.65
N LEU A 573 15.30 -18.15 -17.08
CA LEU A 573 15.29 -17.45 -15.80
C LEU A 573 15.14 -15.94 -16.02
N LEU A 574 14.21 -15.32 -15.29
CA LEU A 574 14.09 -13.88 -15.16
C LEU A 574 14.61 -13.49 -13.76
N ASP A 575 15.77 -12.82 -13.72
CA ASP A 575 16.40 -12.37 -12.48
C ASP A 575 16.54 -13.49 -11.43
N GLY A 576 16.94 -14.68 -11.89
CA GLY A 576 17.20 -15.85 -11.05
C GLY A 576 15.96 -16.64 -10.61
N MET A 577 14.80 -16.36 -11.18
CA MET A 577 13.56 -17.09 -10.97
C MET A 577 13.02 -17.63 -12.30
N PRO A 578 12.33 -18.78 -12.32
CA PRO A 578 11.73 -19.29 -13.53
C PRO A 578 10.74 -18.29 -14.15
N GLU A 579 10.83 -18.06 -15.44
CA GLU A 579 9.98 -17.10 -16.14
C GLU A 579 8.50 -17.46 -16.05
N TRP A 580 8.16 -18.75 -16.15
CA TRP A 580 6.79 -19.25 -16.04
C TRP A 580 6.14 -18.94 -14.68
N PHE A 581 6.96 -18.63 -13.67
CA PHE A 581 6.50 -18.22 -12.34
C PHE A 581 6.41 -16.69 -12.21
N VAL A 582 7.52 -15.96 -12.52
CA VAL A 582 7.58 -14.50 -12.34
C VAL A 582 6.76 -13.75 -13.40
N GLY A 583 6.70 -14.28 -14.61
CA GLY A 583 5.98 -13.63 -15.71
C GLY A 583 4.50 -13.41 -15.43
N PRO A 584 3.73 -14.45 -15.06
CA PRO A 584 2.32 -14.28 -14.67
C PRO A 584 2.12 -13.32 -13.50
N LEU A 585 3.02 -13.31 -12.50
CA LEU A 585 2.98 -12.37 -11.38
C LEU A 585 3.12 -10.91 -11.85
N LEU A 586 3.99 -10.67 -12.84
CA LEU A 586 4.14 -9.34 -13.43
C LEU A 586 2.91 -8.95 -14.26
N ALA A 587 2.37 -9.88 -15.06
CA ALA A 587 1.16 -9.62 -15.84
C ALA A 587 -0.05 -9.28 -14.95
N ASP A 588 -0.20 -9.99 -13.85
CA ASP A 588 -1.23 -9.74 -12.85
C ASP A 588 -1.05 -8.37 -12.18
N LEU A 589 0.18 -7.99 -11.79
CA LEU A 589 0.45 -6.65 -11.25
C LEU A 589 0.14 -5.55 -12.28
N VAL A 590 0.54 -5.74 -13.53
CA VAL A 590 0.24 -4.77 -14.60
C VAL A 590 -1.26 -4.67 -14.83
N ALA A 591 -1.99 -5.80 -14.83
CA ALA A 591 -3.45 -5.78 -14.97
C ALA A 591 -4.12 -5.01 -13.82
N HIS A 592 -3.61 -5.15 -12.60
CA HIS A 592 -4.06 -4.40 -11.43
C HIS A 592 -3.88 -2.88 -11.64
N GLU A 593 -2.68 -2.43 -12.00
CA GLU A 593 -2.40 -1.00 -12.22
C GLU A 593 -3.21 -0.43 -13.42
N VAL A 594 -3.41 -1.22 -14.48
CA VAL A 594 -4.30 -0.83 -15.59
C VAL A 594 -5.73 -0.66 -15.08
N GLY A 595 -6.21 -1.52 -14.17
CA GLY A 595 -7.53 -1.38 -13.54
C GLY A 595 -7.72 0.00 -12.88
N HIS A 596 -6.72 0.47 -12.15
CA HIS A 596 -6.72 1.83 -11.56
C HIS A 596 -6.82 2.91 -12.64
N THR A 597 -6.07 2.78 -13.73
CA THR A 597 -6.14 3.74 -14.85
C THR A 597 -7.48 3.71 -15.61
N LEU A 598 -8.28 2.66 -15.40
CA LEU A 598 -9.66 2.56 -15.91
C LEU A 598 -10.71 3.12 -14.93
N GLY A 599 -10.27 3.59 -13.75
CA GLY A 599 -11.09 4.18 -12.71
C GLY A 599 -11.53 3.21 -11.62
N LEU A 600 -11.01 1.98 -11.59
CA LEU A 600 -11.39 0.97 -10.60
C LEU A 600 -10.61 1.13 -9.30
N ARG A 601 -11.31 0.94 -8.19
CA ARG A 601 -10.78 0.83 -6.84
C ARG A 601 -10.43 -0.63 -6.50
N HIS A 602 -9.68 -0.84 -5.43
CA HIS A 602 -9.44 -2.18 -4.89
C HIS A 602 -10.74 -2.93 -4.59
N ASN A 603 -10.70 -4.25 -4.74
CA ASN A 603 -11.77 -5.15 -4.31
C ASN A 603 -11.20 -6.26 -3.43
N PHE A 604 -11.03 -5.99 -2.13
CA PHE A 604 -10.48 -6.92 -1.14
C PHE A 604 -11.45 -8.02 -0.68
N LYS A 605 -12.52 -8.24 -1.39
CA LYS A 605 -13.44 -9.38 -1.19
C LYS A 605 -13.35 -10.40 -2.32
N ALA A 606 -12.54 -10.11 -3.32
CA ALA A 606 -12.45 -10.92 -4.53
C ALA A 606 -11.78 -12.28 -4.32
N SER A 607 -10.86 -12.40 -3.36
CA SER A 607 -10.16 -13.64 -2.97
C SER A 607 -11.11 -14.71 -2.41
N SER A 608 -12.29 -14.32 -1.90
CA SER A 608 -13.25 -15.21 -1.23
C SER A 608 -14.16 -16.03 -2.17
N LEU A 609 -13.90 -16.04 -3.49
CA LEU A 609 -14.77 -16.68 -4.48
C LEU A 609 -14.75 -18.22 -4.40
N TYR A 610 -13.57 -18.81 -4.34
CA TYR A 610 -13.37 -20.26 -4.40
C TYR A 610 -12.72 -20.79 -3.13
N THR A 611 -12.99 -22.06 -2.81
CA THR A 611 -12.23 -22.76 -1.77
C THR A 611 -10.79 -23.01 -2.19
N LEU A 612 -9.88 -23.23 -1.23
CA LEU A 612 -8.47 -23.49 -1.52
C LEU A 612 -8.27 -24.72 -2.42
N ASP A 613 -9.11 -25.74 -2.27
CA ASP A 613 -9.06 -26.95 -3.09
C ASP A 613 -9.60 -26.70 -4.51
N GLU A 614 -10.64 -25.88 -4.67
CA GLU A 614 -11.12 -25.47 -6.00
C GLU A 614 -10.07 -24.67 -6.75
N ILE A 615 -9.43 -23.69 -6.10
CA ILE A 615 -8.34 -22.87 -6.67
C ILE A 615 -7.22 -23.78 -7.22
N ASN A 616 -6.89 -24.85 -6.49
CA ASN A 616 -5.83 -25.77 -6.83
C ASN A 616 -6.28 -27.02 -7.61
N SER A 617 -7.44 -26.95 -8.28
CA SER A 617 -7.98 -28.05 -9.07
C SER A 617 -7.64 -27.91 -10.56
N GLU A 618 -7.56 -29.03 -11.25
CA GLU A 618 -7.48 -29.08 -12.73
C GLU A 618 -8.69 -28.43 -13.44
N ALA A 619 -9.77 -28.18 -12.71
CA ALA A 619 -10.95 -27.50 -13.25
C ALA A 619 -10.72 -25.99 -13.38
N LEU A 620 -9.93 -25.38 -12.50
CA LEU A 620 -9.59 -23.96 -12.56
C LEU A 620 -8.26 -23.69 -13.28
N LYS A 621 -7.23 -24.46 -13.00
CA LYS A 621 -5.86 -24.23 -13.50
C LYS A 621 -5.81 -23.96 -14.99
N GLY A 622 -5.26 -22.80 -15.36
CA GLY A 622 -5.14 -22.34 -16.75
C GLY A 622 -6.46 -22.04 -17.48
N LYS A 623 -7.62 -22.05 -16.78
CA LYS A 623 -8.95 -21.92 -17.38
C LYS A 623 -9.79 -20.81 -16.76
N LYS A 624 -9.63 -20.56 -15.46
CA LYS A 624 -10.34 -19.54 -14.69
C LYS A 624 -9.38 -18.84 -13.76
N THR A 625 -9.73 -17.63 -13.41
CA THR A 625 -8.98 -16.85 -12.41
C THR A 625 -9.14 -17.43 -11.01
N ILE A 626 -8.13 -17.23 -10.17
CA ILE A 626 -8.12 -17.71 -8.76
C ILE A 626 -8.94 -16.84 -7.81
N ALA A 627 -9.27 -15.61 -8.24
CA ALA A 627 -10.11 -14.64 -7.53
C ALA A 627 -11.11 -14.00 -8.49
N SER A 628 -12.07 -13.26 -7.97
CA SER A 628 -13.09 -12.57 -8.78
C SER A 628 -12.62 -11.27 -9.41
N SER A 629 -11.50 -10.71 -8.99
CA SER A 629 -10.95 -9.44 -9.48
C SER A 629 -9.44 -9.42 -9.37
N VAL A 630 -8.76 -8.79 -10.35
CA VAL A 630 -7.35 -8.43 -10.26
C VAL A 630 -7.11 -7.25 -9.31
N MET A 631 -8.18 -6.56 -8.89
CA MET A 631 -8.09 -5.42 -7.98
C MET A 631 -7.96 -5.84 -6.51
N ASP A 632 -7.74 -7.14 -6.22
CA ASP A 632 -7.39 -7.65 -4.90
C ASP A 632 -5.86 -7.80 -4.76
N TYR A 633 -5.35 -7.75 -3.53
CA TYR A 633 -3.97 -8.09 -3.20
C TYR A 633 -3.84 -9.57 -2.85
N THR A 634 -4.15 -10.43 -3.83
CA THR A 634 -4.04 -11.87 -3.62
C THR A 634 -2.58 -12.27 -3.34
N PRO A 635 -2.33 -13.11 -2.33
CA PRO A 635 -1.01 -13.69 -2.12
C PRO A 635 -0.67 -14.67 -3.26
N ILE A 636 0.60 -15.00 -3.39
CA ILE A 636 1.02 -16.05 -4.32
C ILE A 636 0.42 -17.38 -3.84
N ASN A 637 -0.34 -18.04 -4.72
CA ASN A 637 -0.94 -19.35 -4.43
C ASN A 637 0.13 -20.45 -4.41
N TYR A 638 0.71 -20.70 -3.24
CA TYR A 638 1.75 -21.68 -3.03
C TYR A 638 1.30 -22.79 -2.07
N ARG A 639 1.31 -24.03 -2.54
CA ARG A 639 0.84 -25.21 -1.77
C ARG A 639 1.97 -25.85 -0.97
N TYR A 640 1.61 -26.34 0.23
CA TYR A 640 2.50 -27.11 1.10
C TYR A 640 2.91 -28.45 0.48
N ASP A 641 1.97 -29.15 -0.11
CA ASP A 641 2.17 -30.49 -0.67
C ASP A 641 1.96 -30.46 -2.18
N SER A 642 3.07 -30.32 -2.91
CA SER A 642 3.09 -30.32 -4.37
C SER A 642 2.82 -31.70 -5.00
N GLY A 643 2.64 -32.76 -4.21
CA GLY A 643 2.19 -34.06 -4.70
C GLY A 643 0.75 -34.04 -5.19
N ASN A 644 -0.03 -33.02 -4.84
CA ASN A 644 -1.37 -32.74 -5.33
C ASN A 644 -1.32 -31.56 -6.33
N ALA A 645 -2.38 -31.42 -7.13
CA ALA A 645 -2.44 -30.36 -8.15
C ALA A 645 -2.15 -28.97 -7.55
N GLN A 646 -1.07 -28.33 -7.99
CA GLN A 646 -0.80 -26.92 -7.79
C GLN A 646 -1.60 -26.16 -8.86
N GLY A 647 -2.46 -25.23 -8.44
CA GLY A 647 -3.17 -24.30 -9.31
C GLY A 647 -2.26 -23.22 -9.88
N ASP A 648 -2.84 -22.22 -10.54
CA ASP A 648 -2.10 -21.04 -10.99
C ASP A 648 -1.59 -20.25 -9.78
N TYR A 649 -0.40 -19.69 -9.90
CA TYR A 649 0.27 -18.96 -8.81
C TYR A 649 -0.26 -17.53 -8.62
N ALA A 650 -0.84 -16.94 -9.68
CA ALA A 650 -1.39 -15.60 -9.74
C ALA A 650 -2.64 -15.57 -10.62
N MET A 651 -3.26 -14.41 -10.75
CA MET A 651 -4.31 -14.20 -11.75
C MET A 651 -3.73 -14.34 -13.16
N ILE A 652 -4.41 -15.10 -14.01
CA ILE A 652 -4.03 -15.36 -15.40
C ILE A 652 -4.89 -14.59 -16.41
N ASP A 653 -5.87 -13.86 -15.90
CA ASP A 653 -6.82 -13.00 -16.60
C ASP A 653 -7.50 -12.08 -15.60
N ILE A 654 -8.30 -11.12 -16.06
CA ILE A 654 -9.22 -10.36 -15.18
C ILE A 654 -10.38 -11.26 -14.73
N GLY A 655 -10.91 -10.98 -13.54
CA GLY A 655 -11.95 -11.80 -12.93
C GLY A 655 -13.38 -11.40 -13.32
N PRO A 656 -14.39 -12.19 -12.94
CA PRO A 656 -15.80 -11.92 -13.24
C PRO A 656 -16.28 -10.56 -12.70
N TYR A 657 -15.79 -10.09 -11.55
CA TYR A 657 -16.09 -8.77 -11.02
C TYR A 657 -15.58 -7.68 -11.96
N ASP A 658 -14.36 -7.80 -12.49
CA ASP A 658 -13.74 -6.81 -13.37
C ASP A 658 -14.56 -6.67 -14.66
N PHE A 659 -15.01 -7.78 -15.22
CA PHE A 659 -15.93 -7.76 -16.37
C PHE A 659 -17.23 -7.00 -16.07
N TRP A 660 -17.82 -7.22 -14.90
CA TRP A 660 -19.04 -6.57 -14.47
C TRP A 660 -18.83 -5.07 -14.20
N ALA A 661 -17.72 -4.71 -13.59
CA ALA A 661 -17.36 -3.32 -13.35
C ALA A 661 -17.18 -2.55 -14.68
N ILE A 662 -16.47 -3.13 -15.66
CA ILE A 662 -16.37 -2.54 -17.00
C ILE A 662 -17.74 -2.48 -17.71
N GLU A 663 -18.59 -3.49 -17.53
CA GLU A 663 -19.96 -3.46 -18.07
C GLU A 663 -20.72 -2.26 -17.49
N TYR A 664 -20.68 -2.04 -16.18
CA TYR A 664 -21.30 -0.87 -15.56
C TYR A 664 -20.70 0.44 -16.06
N GLY A 665 -19.37 0.56 -16.05
CA GLY A 665 -18.67 1.81 -16.40
C GLY A 665 -18.84 2.20 -17.85
N TYR A 666 -18.85 1.24 -18.79
CA TYR A 666 -18.68 1.51 -20.23
C TYR A 666 -19.83 1.04 -21.12
N THR A 667 -20.91 0.46 -20.58
CA THR A 667 -22.08 0.11 -21.41
C THR A 667 -22.68 1.35 -22.08
N PHE A 668 -23.12 1.18 -23.33
CA PHE A 668 -23.87 2.21 -24.09
C PHE A 668 -25.38 2.16 -23.82
N LYS A 669 -25.82 1.25 -22.95
CA LYS A 669 -27.24 0.97 -22.69
C LYS A 669 -27.62 1.44 -21.30
N ASP A 670 -27.70 2.75 -21.10
CA ASP A 670 -28.00 3.35 -19.79
C ASP A 670 -29.26 2.78 -19.11
N LYS A 671 -30.25 2.32 -19.89
CA LYS A 671 -31.48 1.69 -19.37
C LYS A 671 -31.23 0.33 -18.70
N GLU A 672 -30.11 -0.34 -18.98
CA GLU A 672 -29.75 -1.63 -18.41
C GLU A 672 -28.97 -1.48 -17.09
N LEU A 673 -28.51 -0.28 -16.74
CA LEU A 673 -27.73 -0.02 -15.53
C LEU A 673 -28.36 -0.58 -14.23
N PRO A 674 -29.68 -0.39 -13.97
CA PRO A 674 -30.29 -0.96 -12.76
C PRO A 674 -30.23 -2.49 -12.73
N LYS A 675 -30.36 -3.16 -13.89
CA LYS A 675 -30.26 -4.60 -14.01
C LYS A 675 -28.80 -5.08 -13.83
N ILE A 676 -27.83 -4.33 -14.34
CA ILE A 676 -26.41 -4.61 -14.14
C ILE A 676 -26.08 -4.53 -12.63
N LEU A 677 -26.49 -3.48 -11.97
CA LEU A 677 -26.25 -3.25 -10.56
C LEU A 677 -26.91 -4.30 -9.65
N SER A 678 -28.13 -4.76 -9.99
CA SER A 678 -28.83 -5.77 -9.18
C SER A 678 -28.13 -7.13 -9.12
N ARG A 679 -27.11 -7.34 -9.96
CA ARG A 679 -26.27 -8.54 -9.92
C ARG A 679 -25.22 -8.54 -8.79
N CYS A 680 -25.09 -7.47 -8.04
CA CYS A 680 -24.15 -7.36 -6.91
C CYS A 680 -24.33 -8.48 -5.87
N THR A 681 -25.49 -9.13 -5.83
CA THR A 681 -25.79 -10.25 -4.93
C THR A 681 -25.15 -11.59 -5.37
N GLU A 682 -24.66 -11.66 -6.62
CA GLU A 682 -23.94 -12.85 -7.12
C GLU A 682 -22.60 -12.97 -6.36
N PRO A 683 -22.21 -14.19 -5.90
CA PRO A 683 -21.00 -14.35 -5.09
C PRO A 683 -19.72 -13.81 -5.74
N GLU A 684 -19.62 -13.93 -7.07
CA GLU A 684 -18.47 -13.45 -7.84
C GLU A 684 -18.43 -11.94 -8.06
N LEU A 685 -19.46 -11.18 -7.65
CA LEU A 685 -19.60 -9.75 -7.88
C LEU A 685 -19.61 -8.93 -6.58
N GLN A 686 -19.29 -9.56 -5.45
CA GLN A 686 -19.20 -8.87 -4.17
C GLN A 686 -18.01 -7.90 -4.16
N TYR A 687 -18.21 -6.78 -3.45
CA TYR A 687 -17.25 -5.69 -3.43
C TYR A 687 -17.02 -5.19 -1.99
N ALA A 688 -15.74 -5.05 -1.66
CA ALA A 688 -15.25 -4.34 -0.48
C ALA A 688 -13.89 -3.70 -0.81
N THR A 689 -13.61 -2.55 -0.24
CA THR A 689 -12.41 -1.77 -0.59
C THR A 689 -11.62 -1.34 0.64
N ASP A 690 -10.68 -0.41 0.52
CA ASP A 690 -9.71 -0.04 1.56
C ASP A 690 -10.34 0.33 2.88
N GLU A 691 -11.35 1.17 2.90
CA GLU A 691 -12.06 1.54 4.13
C GLU A 691 -12.77 0.36 4.78
N ASP A 692 -13.15 -0.67 4.02
CA ASP A 692 -13.79 -1.87 4.55
C ASP A 692 -12.79 -2.79 5.27
N THR A 693 -11.48 -2.73 4.93
CA THR A 693 -10.44 -3.55 5.57
C THR A 693 -10.26 -3.26 7.05
N THR A 694 -10.70 -2.12 7.50
CA THR A 694 -10.72 -1.71 8.92
C THR A 694 -12.07 -2.00 9.59
N GLY A 695 -13.02 -2.55 8.84
CA GLY A 695 -14.37 -2.91 9.25
C GLY A 695 -14.45 -4.24 10.03
N PRO A 696 -15.67 -4.73 10.27
CA PRO A 696 -15.91 -6.02 10.91
C PRO A 696 -15.85 -7.21 9.96
N ASP A 697 -15.83 -7.00 8.63
CA ASP A 697 -15.87 -8.07 7.63
C ASP A 697 -14.50 -8.75 7.51
N PRO A 698 -14.35 -10.02 7.95
CA PRO A 698 -13.08 -10.70 7.88
C PRO A 698 -12.67 -11.12 6.46
N LEU A 699 -13.58 -11.03 5.48
CA LEU A 699 -13.32 -11.28 4.06
C LEU A 699 -12.97 -9.99 3.28
N ALA A 700 -13.13 -8.83 3.89
CA ALA A 700 -12.67 -7.55 3.34
C ALA A 700 -11.24 -7.29 3.82
N ARG A 701 -10.27 -8.02 3.31
CA ARG A 701 -8.91 -7.99 3.84
C ARG A 701 -7.86 -8.11 2.74
N ARG A 702 -6.76 -7.40 2.90
CA ARG A 702 -5.57 -7.56 2.05
C ARG A 702 -4.83 -8.85 2.40
N TYR A 703 -4.33 -9.54 1.40
CA TYR A 703 -3.47 -10.74 1.53
C TYR A 703 -4.12 -11.94 2.20
N ASP A 704 -5.44 -12.01 2.29
CA ASP A 704 -6.16 -13.22 2.59
C ASP A 704 -6.35 -14.06 1.32
N PHE A 705 -6.83 -15.29 1.45
CA PHE A 705 -6.98 -16.16 0.31
C PHE A 705 -8.01 -17.25 0.56
N ALA A 706 -8.78 -17.57 -0.48
CA ALA A 706 -9.82 -18.58 -0.52
C ALA A 706 -11.11 -18.20 0.27
N LYS A 707 -12.22 -18.84 -0.13
CA LYS A 707 -13.51 -18.74 0.55
C LYS A 707 -13.47 -19.25 1.99
N ASP A 708 -12.51 -20.13 2.30
CA ASP A 708 -12.21 -20.63 3.65
C ASP A 708 -10.77 -20.21 4.04
N PRO A 709 -10.58 -19.00 4.58
CA PRO A 709 -9.26 -18.53 4.99
C PRO A 709 -8.62 -19.38 6.10
N LEU A 710 -9.40 -20.14 6.89
CA LEU A 710 -8.85 -21.07 7.89
C LEU A 710 -8.08 -22.22 7.22
N ALA A 711 -8.57 -22.75 6.09
CA ALA A 711 -7.85 -23.76 5.32
C ALA A 711 -6.51 -23.21 4.81
N TYR A 712 -6.52 -21.98 4.27
CA TYR A 712 -5.31 -21.28 3.85
C TYR A 712 -4.35 -21.03 5.02
N ALA A 713 -4.83 -20.52 6.16
CA ALA A 713 -4.02 -20.27 7.34
C ALA A 713 -3.34 -21.55 7.85
N ASN A 714 -4.07 -22.66 7.88
CA ASN A 714 -3.51 -23.97 8.26
C ASN A 714 -2.42 -24.44 7.27
N GLU A 715 -2.62 -24.21 5.98
CA GLU A 715 -1.62 -24.49 4.94
C GLU A 715 -0.35 -23.68 5.17
N GLN A 716 -0.48 -22.38 5.46
CA GLN A 716 0.66 -21.50 5.78
C GLN A 716 1.43 -21.98 7.02
N MET A 717 0.74 -22.47 8.07
CA MET A 717 1.41 -23.03 9.24
C MET A 717 2.15 -24.34 8.96
N LYS A 718 1.68 -25.14 8.02
CA LYS A 718 2.42 -26.34 7.56
C LYS A 718 3.70 -25.94 6.82
N LEU A 719 3.63 -24.90 5.96
CA LEU A 719 4.80 -24.34 5.29
C LEU A 719 5.80 -23.77 6.30
N VAL A 720 5.34 -22.99 7.29
CA VAL A 720 6.19 -22.48 8.39
C VAL A 720 6.96 -23.60 9.06
N LYS A 721 6.29 -24.69 9.40
CA LYS A 721 6.94 -25.86 10.04
C LYS A 721 7.97 -26.49 9.11
N LEU A 722 7.61 -26.74 7.86
CA LEU A 722 8.47 -27.33 6.84
C LEU A 722 9.74 -26.50 6.65
N TYR A 723 9.61 -25.18 6.50
CA TYR A 723 10.76 -24.30 6.29
C TYR A 723 11.68 -24.28 7.51
N ARG A 724 11.13 -24.22 8.74
CA ARG A 724 11.93 -24.25 9.97
C ARG A 724 12.78 -25.51 10.10
N GLU A 725 12.21 -26.65 9.76
CA GLU A 725 12.93 -27.94 9.77
C GLU A 725 14.09 -27.97 8.76
N ARG A 726 14.00 -27.20 7.67
CA ARG A 726 14.97 -27.19 6.56
C ARG A 726 15.98 -26.03 6.59
N ILE A 727 15.84 -25.05 7.49
CA ILE A 727 16.69 -23.85 7.52
C ILE A 727 18.18 -24.23 7.54
N LEU A 728 18.60 -25.09 8.47
CA LEU A 728 20.02 -25.38 8.70
C LEU A 728 20.62 -26.34 7.68
N ASP A 729 19.83 -27.22 7.12
CA ASP A 729 20.35 -28.32 6.30
C ASP A 729 20.18 -28.05 4.79
N LYS A 730 19.25 -27.16 4.41
CA LYS A 730 18.92 -26.88 3.01
C LYS A 730 18.99 -25.39 2.65
N PHE A 731 18.49 -24.50 3.49
CA PHE A 731 18.49 -23.07 3.16
C PHE A 731 19.83 -22.39 3.35
N VAL A 732 20.58 -22.73 4.41
CA VAL A 732 21.95 -22.27 4.62
C VAL A 732 22.89 -23.23 3.91
N LYS A 733 23.52 -22.77 2.83
CA LYS A 733 24.45 -23.57 2.00
C LYS A 733 25.90 -23.44 2.49
N GLU A 734 26.76 -24.34 2.04
CA GLU A 734 28.19 -24.21 2.28
C GLU A 734 28.72 -22.89 1.72
N GLY A 735 29.48 -22.14 2.54
CA GLY A 735 29.96 -20.81 2.19
C GLY A 735 29.03 -19.66 2.56
N ASP A 736 27.75 -19.93 2.90
CA ASP A 736 26.83 -18.90 3.40
C ASP A 736 27.17 -18.45 4.83
N THR A 737 26.84 -17.20 5.16
CA THR A 737 26.89 -16.70 6.53
C THR A 737 25.74 -17.28 7.37
N TRP A 738 25.97 -17.48 8.67
CA TRP A 738 24.92 -17.92 9.59
C TRP A 738 23.81 -16.89 9.79
N GLY A 739 24.01 -15.62 9.41
CA GLY A 739 22.96 -14.62 9.34
C GLY A 739 21.78 -15.02 8.46
N LYS A 740 22.02 -15.88 7.47
CA LYS A 740 20.97 -16.45 6.63
C LYS A 740 19.99 -17.35 7.40
N ALA A 741 20.46 -18.10 8.40
CA ALA A 741 19.60 -18.90 9.27
C ALA A 741 18.64 -18.02 10.07
N ARG A 742 19.15 -16.91 10.62
CA ARG A 742 18.33 -15.93 11.33
C ARG A 742 17.27 -15.32 10.41
N ARG A 743 17.67 -14.83 9.23
CA ARG A 743 16.72 -14.26 8.25
C ARG A 743 15.63 -15.26 7.84
N GLY A 744 16.01 -16.50 7.55
CA GLY A 744 15.07 -17.57 7.21
C GLY A 744 14.07 -17.85 8.33
N TYR A 745 14.52 -17.89 9.58
CA TYR A 745 13.62 -18.09 10.71
C TYR A 745 12.69 -16.90 10.92
N GLU A 746 13.21 -15.68 10.86
CA GLU A 746 12.42 -14.44 11.00
C GLU A 746 11.35 -14.31 9.90
N LEU A 747 11.65 -14.71 8.66
CA LEU A 747 10.65 -14.81 7.60
C LEU A 747 9.51 -15.76 7.98
N THR A 748 9.82 -16.93 8.55
CA THR A 748 8.76 -17.86 9.00
C THR A 748 7.92 -17.29 10.15
N LEU A 749 8.47 -16.43 11.02
CA LEU A 749 7.69 -15.69 12.00
C LEU A 749 6.75 -14.67 11.33
N GLY A 750 7.18 -14.05 10.25
CA GLY A 750 6.34 -13.16 9.43
C GLY A 750 5.12 -13.89 8.89
N LEU A 751 5.30 -15.05 8.28
CA LEU A 751 4.21 -15.88 7.76
C LEU A 751 3.23 -16.31 8.86
N GLN A 752 3.76 -16.77 10.00
CA GLN A 752 2.97 -17.14 11.18
C GLN A 752 2.15 -15.96 11.71
N THR A 753 2.76 -14.78 11.78
CA THR A 753 2.09 -13.55 12.24
C THR A 753 1.00 -13.13 11.26
N LYS A 754 1.27 -13.17 9.94
CA LYS A 754 0.29 -12.89 8.88
C LYS A 754 -0.94 -13.81 9.01
N ALA A 755 -0.74 -15.14 9.11
CA ALA A 755 -1.81 -16.10 9.25
C ALA A 755 -2.61 -15.88 10.55
N SER A 756 -1.93 -15.59 11.68
CA SER A 756 -2.58 -15.36 12.97
C SER A 756 -3.40 -14.08 12.98
N SER A 757 -2.89 -12.98 12.43
CA SER A 757 -3.62 -11.71 12.33
C SER A 757 -4.84 -11.83 11.42
N MET A 758 -4.74 -12.57 10.32
CA MET A 758 -5.84 -12.83 9.40
C MET A 758 -6.98 -13.57 10.14
N MET A 759 -6.68 -14.63 10.88
CA MET A 759 -7.71 -15.38 11.60
C MET A 759 -8.29 -14.61 12.79
N ALA A 760 -7.52 -13.72 13.42
CA ALA A 760 -8.01 -12.94 14.54
C ALA A 760 -9.20 -12.01 14.17
N ASN A 761 -9.29 -11.54 12.94
CA ASN A 761 -10.39 -10.69 12.46
C ASN A 761 -11.75 -11.43 12.41
N TRP A 762 -11.76 -12.77 12.45
CA TRP A 762 -12.97 -13.56 12.51
C TRP A 762 -13.65 -13.49 13.87
N VAL A 763 -12.87 -13.22 14.94
CA VAL A 763 -13.40 -13.11 16.30
C VAL A 763 -14.12 -11.76 16.44
N GLY A 764 -15.41 -11.82 16.70
CA GLY A 764 -16.29 -10.63 16.71
C GLY A 764 -16.58 -10.08 15.30
N GLY A 765 -16.28 -10.85 14.25
CA GLY A 765 -16.49 -10.48 12.86
C GLY A 765 -17.97 -10.49 12.45
N ALA A 766 -18.27 -9.74 11.39
CA ALA A 766 -19.55 -9.77 10.68
C ALA A 766 -19.31 -9.50 9.18
N PHE A 767 -19.93 -10.31 8.34
CA PHE A 767 -19.92 -10.06 6.89
C PHE A 767 -20.72 -8.82 6.58
N VAL A 768 -20.22 -7.97 5.71
CA VAL A 768 -20.86 -6.73 5.29
C VAL A 768 -21.11 -6.78 3.79
N TYR A 769 -22.36 -6.50 3.40
CA TYR A 769 -22.78 -6.53 2.02
C TYR A 769 -23.27 -5.14 1.58
N ARG A 770 -23.12 -4.85 0.29
CA ARG A 770 -23.55 -3.58 -0.31
C ARG A 770 -24.88 -3.70 -1.04
N ASP A 771 -25.61 -4.79 -0.80
CA ASP A 771 -26.94 -5.03 -1.37
C ASP A 771 -27.92 -3.96 -0.91
N LYS A 772 -28.76 -3.50 -1.84
CA LYS A 772 -29.81 -2.52 -1.54
C LYS A 772 -31.16 -3.21 -1.42
N LYS A 773 -32.06 -2.61 -0.65
CA LYS A 773 -33.44 -3.09 -0.56
C LYS A 773 -34.07 -3.21 -1.94
N GLY A 774 -34.50 -4.42 -2.28
CA GLY A 774 -35.08 -4.75 -3.58
C GLY A 774 -34.11 -5.45 -4.55
N ASP A 775 -32.83 -5.57 -4.21
CA ASP A 775 -31.90 -6.44 -4.91
C ASP A 775 -32.28 -7.93 -4.71
N PRO A 776 -31.93 -8.83 -5.62
CA PRO A 776 -32.28 -10.25 -5.51
C PRO A 776 -31.77 -10.89 -4.21
N GLY A 777 -32.58 -11.76 -3.60
CA GLY A 777 -32.17 -12.57 -2.45
C GLY A 777 -32.47 -11.99 -1.07
N ASP A 778 -32.82 -10.70 -0.96
CA ASP A 778 -33.17 -10.01 0.30
C ASP A 778 -32.18 -10.29 1.45
N ARG A 779 -30.86 -10.29 1.10
CA ARG A 779 -29.78 -10.54 2.05
C ARG A 779 -29.62 -9.37 3.02
N PRO A 780 -29.48 -9.60 4.34
CA PRO A 780 -29.23 -8.52 5.28
C PRO A 780 -27.85 -7.87 5.00
N PRO A 781 -27.72 -6.56 5.14
CA PRO A 781 -26.44 -5.87 4.88
C PRO A 781 -25.34 -6.22 5.88
N VAL A 782 -25.69 -6.76 7.04
CA VAL A 782 -24.74 -7.21 8.08
C VAL A 782 -25.17 -8.58 8.58
N GLU A 783 -24.26 -9.55 8.53
CA GLU A 783 -24.47 -10.93 8.98
C GLU A 783 -23.34 -11.33 9.92
N VAL A 784 -23.64 -11.73 11.16
CA VAL A 784 -22.63 -12.13 12.14
C VAL A 784 -21.91 -13.39 11.66
N VAL A 785 -20.59 -13.42 11.77
CA VAL A 785 -19.81 -14.64 11.48
C VAL A 785 -20.29 -15.78 12.36
N PRO A 786 -20.60 -16.96 11.82
CA PRO A 786 -21.05 -18.12 12.61
C PRO A 786 -20.14 -18.42 13.79
N ALA A 787 -20.74 -18.75 14.95
CA ALA A 787 -20.01 -18.94 16.20
C ALA A 787 -18.96 -20.05 16.14
N ASP A 788 -19.23 -21.14 15.42
CA ASP A 788 -18.27 -22.22 15.18
C ASP A 788 -17.04 -21.77 14.41
N GLN A 789 -17.19 -20.88 13.42
CA GLN A 789 -16.09 -20.30 12.67
C GLN A 789 -15.28 -19.32 13.55
N GLN A 790 -15.94 -18.50 14.37
CA GLN A 790 -15.25 -17.63 15.31
C GLN A 790 -14.43 -18.43 16.34
N ARG A 791 -14.99 -19.54 16.88
CA ARG A 791 -14.28 -20.45 17.80
C ARG A 791 -13.10 -21.14 17.12
N ALA A 792 -13.26 -21.56 15.86
CA ALA A 792 -12.19 -22.17 15.09
C ALA A 792 -11.04 -21.16 14.82
N ALA A 793 -11.36 -19.92 14.51
CA ALA A 793 -10.41 -18.85 14.34
C ALA A 793 -9.68 -18.49 15.65
N LEU A 794 -10.42 -18.36 16.76
CA LEU A 794 -9.85 -18.16 18.10
C LEU A 794 -8.87 -19.27 18.46
N LYS A 795 -9.27 -20.53 18.24
CA LYS A 795 -8.41 -21.69 18.46
C LYS A 795 -7.15 -21.63 17.62
N PHE A 796 -7.26 -21.26 16.32
CA PHE A 796 -6.10 -21.13 15.44
C PHE A 796 -5.10 -20.08 15.96
N VAL A 797 -5.56 -18.91 16.39
CA VAL A 797 -4.70 -17.84 16.94
C VAL A 797 -3.99 -18.34 18.22
N ILE A 798 -4.74 -18.99 19.11
CA ILE A 798 -4.20 -19.60 20.34
C ILE A 798 -3.12 -20.64 20.02
N ASP A 799 -3.43 -21.60 19.16
CA ASP A 799 -2.51 -22.68 18.80
C ASP A 799 -1.24 -22.17 18.10
N SER A 800 -1.37 -21.12 17.27
CA SER A 800 -0.28 -20.57 16.49
C SER A 800 0.60 -19.56 17.24
N ALA A 801 0.16 -19.03 18.41
CA ALA A 801 0.92 -17.97 19.09
C ALA A 801 1.21 -18.24 20.59
N PHE A 802 0.42 -19.06 21.30
CA PHE A 802 0.53 -19.13 22.75
C PHE A 802 1.48 -20.22 23.26
N PHE A 803 1.77 -21.25 22.48
CA PHE A 803 2.52 -22.42 22.91
C PHE A 803 3.95 -22.43 22.35
N ASP A 804 4.89 -22.97 23.13
CA ASP A 804 6.31 -23.05 22.76
C ASP A 804 6.53 -23.83 21.46
N GLU A 805 5.73 -24.87 21.24
CA GLU A 805 5.79 -25.75 20.07
C GLU A 805 5.50 -25.00 18.77
N ALA A 806 4.69 -23.95 18.81
CA ALA A 806 4.35 -23.13 17.65
C ALA A 806 5.57 -22.41 17.03
N TYR A 807 6.65 -22.27 17.80
CA TYR A 807 7.84 -21.54 17.38
C TYR A 807 8.95 -22.42 16.81
N GLY A 808 8.91 -23.74 17.04
CA GLY A 808 9.89 -24.69 16.50
C GLY A 808 11.35 -24.39 16.87
N LEU A 809 11.58 -23.71 17.98
CA LEU A 809 12.92 -23.33 18.43
C LEU A 809 13.68 -24.57 18.97
N THR A 810 14.90 -24.74 18.49
CA THR A 810 15.82 -25.78 18.98
C THR A 810 17.16 -25.16 19.37
N PRO A 811 17.93 -25.76 20.30
CA PRO A 811 19.27 -25.26 20.63
C PRO A 811 20.17 -25.19 19.39
N LYS A 812 20.11 -26.19 18.50
CA LYS A 812 20.90 -26.25 17.27
C LYS A 812 20.61 -25.06 16.34
N LEU A 813 19.36 -24.63 16.23
CA LEU A 813 18.96 -23.46 15.45
C LEU A 813 19.45 -22.17 16.12
N LEU A 814 19.16 -22.01 17.42
CA LEU A 814 19.47 -20.79 18.16
C LEU A 814 20.98 -20.48 18.22
N GLU A 815 21.84 -21.53 18.32
CA GLU A 815 23.29 -21.39 18.27
C GLU A 815 23.80 -20.82 16.94
N ARG A 816 23.01 -20.95 15.86
CA ARG A 816 23.37 -20.55 14.49
C ARG A 816 22.68 -19.30 14.01
N MET A 817 21.75 -18.75 14.78
CA MET A 817 21.05 -17.49 14.43
C MET A 817 21.93 -16.29 14.79
N SER A 818 22.86 -15.96 13.90
CA SER A 818 23.78 -14.81 14.03
C SER A 818 23.39 -13.69 13.07
N VAL A 819 24.18 -12.63 13.02
CA VAL A 819 24.05 -11.50 12.10
C VAL A 819 25.21 -11.47 11.10
N ASP A 820 24.99 -10.89 9.94
CA ASP A 820 26.06 -10.59 9.00
C ASP A 820 26.99 -9.52 9.60
N LYS A 821 28.28 -9.60 9.29
CA LYS A 821 29.31 -8.73 9.90
C LYS A 821 29.72 -7.56 8.99
N TRP A 822 28.92 -7.29 7.94
CA TRP A 822 29.16 -6.15 7.07
C TRP A 822 28.77 -4.84 7.74
N ILE A 823 29.57 -3.79 7.51
CA ILE A 823 29.40 -2.46 8.12
C ILE A 823 28.86 -1.45 7.07
N ASP A 824 28.65 -1.88 5.84
CA ASP A 824 28.29 -1.06 4.69
C ASP A 824 26.80 -0.71 4.59
N GLY A 825 25.95 -1.34 5.38
CA GLY A 825 24.50 -1.07 5.45
C GLY A 825 24.07 0.19 6.23
N GLY A 826 25.02 1.10 6.55
CA GLY A 826 24.76 2.31 7.34
C GLY A 826 24.84 2.10 8.85
N PHE A 827 25.12 3.18 9.57
CA PHE A 827 25.40 3.18 11.01
C PHE A 827 24.30 2.54 11.88
N HIS A 828 23.09 2.42 11.37
CA HIS A 828 21.94 1.89 12.13
C HIS A 828 21.68 0.39 11.96
N SER A 829 22.14 -0.25 10.90
CA SER A 829 21.74 -1.64 10.63
C SER A 829 22.70 -2.69 11.21
N SER A 830 24.00 -2.43 11.23
CA SER A 830 24.99 -3.43 11.66
C SER A 830 25.54 -3.22 13.06
N MET A 831 25.57 -1.98 13.59
CA MET A 831 26.04 -1.72 14.94
C MET A 831 24.95 -1.86 16.01
N SER A 832 23.67 -1.78 15.64
CA SER A 832 22.53 -1.95 16.55
C SER A 832 21.98 -3.39 16.59
N SER A 833 22.38 -4.26 15.65
CA SER A 833 21.89 -5.64 15.64
C SER A 833 22.71 -6.49 16.62
N GLU A 834 22.04 -6.92 17.69
CA GLU A 834 22.63 -7.87 18.63
C GLU A 834 23.03 -9.17 17.92
N ALA A 835 24.27 -9.62 18.15
CA ALA A 835 24.80 -10.82 17.51
C ALA A 835 24.03 -12.09 17.91
N THR A 836 23.51 -12.10 19.14
CA THR A 836 22.62 -13.14 19.65
C THR A 836 21.16 -12.75 19.34
N TRP A 837 20.38 -13.71 18.90
CA TRP A 837 18.97 -13.45 18.65
C TRP A 837 18.20 -13.28 19.98
N PRO A 838 17.50 -12.15 20.23
CA PRO A 838 16.83 -11.88 21.49
C PRO A 838 15.52 -12.69 21.62
N ILE A 839 15.65 -13.96 21.96
CA ILE A 839 14.60 -14.99 21.93
C ILE A 839 13.32 -14.53 22.61
N HIS A 840 13.44 -14.09 23.88
CA HIS A 840 12.28 -13.79 24.71
C HIS A 840 11.52 -12.57 24.20
N ASP A 841 12.22 -11.53 23.76
CA ASP A 841 11.61 -10.29 23.28
C ASP A 841 10.90 -10.50 21.93
N ARG A 842 11.54 -11.23 21.02
CA ARG A 842 10.96 -11.50 19.71
C ARG A 842 9.72 -12.39 19.79
N ILE A 843 9.74 -13.44 20.59
CA ILE A 843 8.58 -14.31 20.79
C ILE A 843 7.47 -13.57 21.55
N LEU A 844 7.80 -12.83 22.60
CA LEU A 844 6.83 -12.03 23.33
C LEU A 844 6.15 -10.99 22.41
N GLY A 845 6.88 -10.40 21.46
CA GLY A 845 6.30 -9.49 20.47
C GLY A 845 5.13 -10.12 19.71
N VAL A 846 5.31 -11.35 19.23
CA VAL A 846 4.25 -12.11 18.52
C VAL A 846 3.10 -12.47 19.48
N GLN A 847 3.40 -12.96 20.67
CA GLN A 847 2.40 -13.32 21.69
C GLN A 847 1.58 -12.10 22.14
N ALA A 848 2.23 -10.97 22.38
CA ALA A 848 1.57 -9.73 22.77
C ALA A 848 0.66 -9.20 21.66
N SER A 849 1.08 -9.32 20.39
CA SER A 849 0.26 -8.94 19.24
C SER A 849 -1.01 -9.80 19.15
N ALA A 850 -0.87 -11.11 19.33
CA ALA A 850 -2.02 -12.03 19.35
C ALA A 850 -3.01 -11.66 20.47
N LEU A 851 -2.53 -11.34 21.66
CA LEU A 851 -3.38 -10.85 22.75
C LEU A 851 -4.04 -9.50 22.40
N THR A 852 -3.33 -8.60 21.73
CA THR A 852 -3.91 -7.32 21.32
C THR A 852 -5.04 -7.54 20.31
N TRP A 853 -4.90 -8.41 19.33
CA TRP A 853 -5.97 -8.72 18.38
C TRP A 853 -7.23 -9.24 19.07
N LEU A 854 -7.07 -10.16 20.03
CA LEU A 854 -8.19 -10.83 20.69
C LEU A 854 -8.85 -10.02 21.82
N MET A 855 -8.09 -9.12 22.47
CA MET A 855 -8.50 -8.47 23.72
C MET A 855 -8.63 -6.94 23.61
N ASN A 856 -8.36 -6.33 22.45
CA ASN A 856 -8.58 -4.88 22.33
C ASN A 856 -10.07 -4.53 22.48
N PRO A 857 -10.40 -3.34 23.00
CA PRO A 857 -11.78 -2.97 23.32
C PRO A 857 -12.74 -3.04 22.13
N THR A 858 -12.28 -2.78 20.91
CA THR A 858 -13.11 -2.85 19.70
C THR A 858 -13.55 -4.30 19.42
N THR A 859 -12.60 -5.26 19.48
CA THR A 859 -12.92 -6.69 19.31
C THR A 859 -13.88 -7.15 20.38
N LEU A 860 -13.59 -6.85 21.67
CA LEU A 860 -14.46 -7.25 22.79
C LEU A 860 -15.86 -6.63 22.67
N ARG A 861 -15.97 -5.37 22.28
CA ARG A 861 -17.26 -4.72 22.01
C ARG A 861 -18.00 -5.38 20.87
N ARG A 862 -17.33 -5.70 19.76
CA ARG A 862 -17.95 -6.37 18.60
C ARG A 862 -18.54 -7.74 19.00
N VAL A 863 -17.80 -8.53 19.79
CA VAL A 863 -18.32 -9.80 20.31
C VAL A 863 -19.58 -9.55 21.14
N TYR A 864 -19.54 -8.58 22.06
CA TYR A 864 -20.65 -8.26 22.93
C TYR A 864 -21.88 -7.72 22.17
N ASP A 865 -21.67 -6.84 21.19
CA ASP A 865 -22.75 -6.31 20.35
C ASP A 865 -23.38 -7.39 19.44
N ASN A 866 -22.59 -8.37 18.99
CA ASN A 866 -23.07 -9.48 18.16
C ASN A 866 -24.03 -10.40 18.89
N GLU A 867 -23.93 -10.52 20.23
CA GLU A 867 -24.92 -11.25 21.05
C GLU A 867 -26.35 -10.71 20.89
N LEU A 868 -26.49 -9.39 20.61
CA LEU A 868 -27.79 -8.74 20.37
C LEU A 868 -28.26 -8.82 18.92
N ARG A 869 -27.38 -9.18 17.99
CA ARG A 869 -27.74 -9.32 16.56
C ARG A 869 -28.30 -10.68 16.22
N LEU A 870 -28.07 -11.65 17.06
CA LEU A 870 -28.55 -13.02 16.89
C LEU A 870 -29.81 -13.27 17.76
N PRO A 871 -30.76 -14.10 17.30
CA PRO A 871 -31.84 -14.61 18.15
C PRO A 871 -31.31 -15.33 19.39
N GLU A 872 -32.01 -15.27 20.51
CA GLU A 872 -31.58 -15.90 21.78
C GLU A 872 -31.40 -17.40 21.71
N ASP A 873 -32.05 -18.09 20.77
CA ASP A 873 -31.95 -19.53 20.54
C ASP A 873 -30.89 -19.94 19.50
N GLU A 874 -30.21 -18.98 18.91
CA GLU A 874 -29.06 -19.22 18.03
C GLU A 874 -27.73 -19.21 18.80
N ASP A 875 -26.79 -20.05 18.35
CA ASP A 875 -25.44 -20.14 18.94
C ASP A 875 -24.62 -18.86 18.66
N ALA A 876 -24.05 -18.30 19.71
CA ALA A 876 -23.19 -17.11 19.65
C ALA A 876 -21.90 -17.30 20.43
N LEU A 877 -20.79 -16.78 19.91
CA LEU A 877 -19.58 -16.60 20.71
C LEU A 877 -19.82 -15.44 21.67
N THR A 878 -19.95 -15.73 22.97
CA THR A 878 -20.20 -14.72 23.98
C THR A 878 -18.92 -14.09 24.54
N LEU A 879 -19.02 -12.86 25.05
CA LEU A 879 -17.87 -12.20 25.67
C LEU A 879 -17.29 -12.97 26.87
N PRO A 880 -18.11 -13.55 27.78
CA PRO A 880 -17.60 -14.46 28.84
C PRO A 880 -16.85 -15.68 28.29
N GLU A 881 -17.38 -16.32 27.23
CA GLU A 881 -16.72 -17.48 26.62
C GLU A 881 -15.35 -17.12 26.03
N LEU A 882 -15.26 -15.97 25.31
CA LEU A 882 -14.01 -15.49 24.74
C LEU A 882 -12.93 -15.29 25.81
N LEU A 883 -13.25 -14.52 26.87
CA LEU A 883 -12.29 -14.21 27.93
C LEU A 883 -11.88 -15.48 28.70
N ALA A 884 -12.84 -16.35 29.03
CA ALA A 884 -12.57 -17.61 29.72
C ALA A 884 -11.70 -18.56 28.87
N THR A 885 -11.93 -18.61 27.53
CA THR A 885 -11.13 -19.43 26.61
C THR A 885 -9.69 -18.94 26.54
N ILE A 886 -9.49 -17.63 26.42
CA ILE A 886 -8.13 -17.04 26.44
C ILE A 886 -7.45 -17.33 27.78
N ASN A 887 -8.12 -17.09 28.90
CA ASN A 887 -7.61 -17.34 30.25
C ASN A 887 -7.20 -18.80 30.41
N ALA A 888 -8.06 -19.75 30.07
CA ALA A 888 -7.77 -21.17 30.12
C ALA A 888 -6.59 -21.61 29.27
N ALA A 889 -6.43 -21.02 28.07
CA ALA A 889 -5.30 -21.31 27.17
C ALA A 889 -3.97 -20.74 27.70
N VAL A 890 -4.00 -19.52 28.27
CA VAL A 890 -2.81 -18.87 28.83
C VAL A 890 -2.34 -19.51 30.13
N TRP A 891 -3.26 -19.93 31.01
CA TRP A 891 -2.94 -20.42 32.35
C TRP A 891 -3.20 -21.93 32.51
N GLY A 892 -3.29 -22.68 31.43
CA GLY A 892 -3.64 -24.12 31.45
C GLY A 892 -2.69 -25.01 32.26
N GLU A 893 -1.46 -24.54 32.52
CA GLU A 893 -0.50 -25.27 33.37
C GLU A 893 -0.96 -25.38 34.82
N LEU A 894 -1.74 -24.42 35.34
CA LEU A 894 -2.20 -24.41 36.74
C LEU A 894 -3.13 -25.54 37.07
N LYS A 895 -3.89 -26.04 36.05
CA LYS A 895 -4.90 -27.13 36.20
C LYS A 895 -4.30 -28.51 36.01
N LYS A 896 -3.04 -28.63 35.56
CA LYS A 896 -2.36 -29.89 35.33
C LYS A 896 -1.89 -30.52 36.68
N GLU A 897 -1.58 -31.80 36.64
CA GLU A 897 -0.93 -32.46 37.76
C GLU A 897 0.51 -31.95 37.91
N CYS A 898 1.05 -32.04 39.13
CA CYS A 898 2.41 -31.61 39.44
C CYS A 898 3.40 -32.50 38.69
N PRO A 899 4.10 -31.99 37.66
CA PRO A 899 5.00 -32.80 36.86
C PRO A 899 6.24 -33.17 37.68
N GLU A 900 6.65 -34.43 37.62
CA GLU A 900 7.89 -34.90 38.24
C GLU A 900 9.14 -34.47 37.47
N GLY A 901 10.29 -34.35 38.16
CA GLY A 901 11.57 -34.05 37.53
C GLY A 901 11.74 -32.63 37.03
N ARG A 902 10.96 -31.68 37.54
CA ARG A 902 11.12 -30.23 37.23
C ARG A 902 12.24 -29.63 38.07
N ASN A 903 12.95 -28.66 37.44
CA ASN A 903 14.03 -27.90 38.06
C ASN A 903 14.20 -26.59 37.27
N ASP A 904 15.13 -25.73 37.70
CA ASP A 904 15.33 -24.41 37.08
C ASP A 904 15.74 -24.47 35.59
N ARG A 905 16.32 -25.56 35.12
CA ARG A 905 16.61 -25.79 33.67
C ARG A 905 15.43 -26.37 32.91
N LYS A 906 14.50 -27.01 33.60
CA LYS A 906 13.26 -27.58 33.05
C LYS A 906 12.08 -27.18 33.91
N PRO A 907 11.71 -25.91 33.89
CA PRO A 907 10.67 -25.35 34.76
C PRO A 907 9.29 -25.95 34.45
N MET A 908 8.38 -25.86 35.42
CA MET A 908 6.97 -26.31 35.28
C MET A 908 6.27 -25.42 34.21
N ILE A 909 6.47 -24.10 34.27
CA ILE A 909 5.99 -23.15 33.28
C ILE A 909 7.23 -22.61 32.56
N SER A 910 7.28 -22.77 31.24
CA SER A 910 8.41 -22.33 30.42
C SER A 910 8.60 -20.81 30.48
N SER A 911 9.78 -20.33 30.11
CA SER A 911 10.07 -18.88 30.09
C SER A 911 9.18 -18.11 29.09
N LEU A 912 8.88 -18.69 27.94
CA LEU A 912 8.00 -18.07 26.96
C LEU A 912 6.57 -18.00 27.47
N ARG A 913 6.09 -19.08 28.09
CA ARG A 913 4.76 -19.12 28.71
C ARG A 913 4.62 -18.13 29.88
N ARG A 914 5.65 -18.01 30.74
CA ARG A 914 5.63 -17.00 31.83
C ARG A 914 5.56 -15.57 31.28
N ASN A 915 6.21 -15.29 30.14
CA ASN A 915 6.11 -13.99 29.48
C ASN A 915 4.70 -13.71 28.96
N LEU A 916 4.09 -14.70 28.29
CA LEU A 916 2.70 -14.62 27.83
C LEU A 916 1.74 -14.40 29.02
N GLN A 917 1.92 -15.14 30.12
CA GLN A 917 1.09 -15.04 31.34
C GLN A 917 1.19 -13.66 31.96
N ARG A 918 2.40 -13.07 32.05
CA ARG A 918 2.57 -11.69 32.53
C ARG A 918 1.88 -10.68 31.62
N GLU A 919 1.99 -10.87 30.32
CA GLU A 919 1.34 -9.99 29.34
C GLU A 919 -0.17 -10.07 29.46
N HIS A 920 -0.75 -11.26 29.49
CA HIS A 920 -2.20 -11.48 29.64
C HIS A 920 -2.73 -10.88 30.95
N MET A 921 -2.05 -11.14 32.08
CA MET A 921 -2.40 -10.54 33.37
C MET A 921 -2.41 -9.01 33.26
N GLN A 922 -1.38 -8.43 32.64
CA GLN A 922 -1.31 -6.97 32.49
C GLN A 922 -2.51 -6.45 31.67
N ARG A 923 -2.91 -7.15 30.57
CA ARG A 923 -4.10 -6.82 29.78
C ARG A 923 -5.37 -6.80 30.63
N LEU A 924 -5.59 -7.85 31.44
CA LEU A 924 -6.74 -7.90 32.34
C LEU A 924 -6.70 -6.78 33.38
N LEU A 925 -5.51 -6.46 33.94
CA LEU A 925 -5.35 -5.35 34.87
C LEU A 925 -5.67 -3.99 34.21
N ASP A 926 -5.19 -3.75 33.00
CA ASP A 926 -5.45 -2.54 32.25
C ASP A 926 -6.97 -2.38 32.00
N LEU A 927 -7.66 -3.44 31.56
CA LEU A 927 -9.12 -3.45 31.39
C LEU A 927 -9.91 -3.19 32.68
N VAL A 928 -9.35 -3.47 33.85
CA VAL A 928 -9.97 -3.21 35.16
C VAL A 928 -9.66 -1.82 35.68
N LEU A 929 -8.44 -1.32 35.50
CA LEU A 929 -7.93 -0.08 36.13
C LEU A 929 -8.15 1.15 35.28
N GLU A 930 -8.19 1.01 33.97
CA GLU A 930 -8.41 2.11 33.05
C GLU A 930 -9.90 2.47 32.99
N SER A 931 -10.26 3.46 33.78
CA SER A 931 -11.65 3.92 33.92
C SER A 931 -12.04 5.02 32.91
N SER A 932 -11.21 5.27 31.88
CA SER A 932 -11.37 6.46 31.03
C SER A 932 -12.50 6.34 29.99
N ASP A 933 -12.95 5.13 29.65
CA ASP A 933 -14.04 4.95 28.69
C ASP A 933 -15.36 4.60 29.38
N ASP A 934 -16.19 5.62 29.51
CA ASP A 934 -17.57 5.48 30.04
C ASP A 934 -18.56 4.91 29.00
N THR A 935 -18.08 4.17 28.00
CA THR A 935 -18.97 3.53 27.03
C THR A 935 -19.77 2.38 27.66
N ALA A 936 -20.97 2.16 27.17
CA ALA A 936 -21.86 1.12 27.70
C ALA A 936 -21.24 -0.29 27.60
N ALA A 937 -20.49 -0.57 26.54
CA ALA A 937 -19.82 -1.85 26.32
C ALA A 937 -18.60 -2.08 27.21
N TYR A 938 -17.91 -1.02 27.64
CA TYR A 938 -16.70 -1.14 28.42
C TYR A 938 -16.94 -1.63 29.86
N LYS A 939 -18.06 -1.25 30.48
CA LYS A 939 -18.40 -1.69 31.84
C LYS A 939 -18.54 -3.21 31.98
N PRO A 940 -19.30 -3.92 31.12
CA PRO A 940 -19.29 -5.38 31.10
C PRO A 940 -17.90 -6.00 30.88
N ILE A 941 -17.09 -5.46 29.98
CA ILE A 941 -15.71 -5.92 29.72
C ILE A 941 -14.89 -5.83 31.00
N SER A 942 -14.86 -4.69 31.67
CA SER A 942 -14.13 -4.49 32.95
C SER A 942 -14.62 -5.42 34.06
N ASN A 943 -15.94 -5.65 34.15
CA ASN A 943 -16.52 -6.55 35.13
C ASN A 943 -16.08 -8.00 34.92
N LEU A 944 -16.09 -8.47 33.65
CA LEU A 944 -15.64 -9.82 33.28
C LEU A 944 -14.13 -9.98 33.47
N ALA A 945 -13.33 -8.99 33.07
CA ALA A 945 -11.89 -8.99 33.32
C ALA A 945 -11.56 -9.12 34.81
N ARG A 946 -12.34 -8.43 35.65
CA ARG A 946 -12.23 -8.55 37.15
C ARG A 946 -12.60 -9.95 37.63
N MET A 947 -13.62 -10.57 37.02
CA MET A 947 -14.01 -11.94 37.35
C MET A 947 -12.89 -12.91 36.97
N GLU A 948 -12.31 -12.77 35.78
CA GLU A 948 -11.20 -13.61 35.32
C GLU A 948 -9.97 -13.48 36.24
N LEU A 949 -9.63 -12.27 36.70
CA LEU A 949 -8.54 -12.06 37.65
C LEU A 949 -8.78 -12.78 38.99
N ARG A 950 -10.01 -12.81 39.51
CA ARG A 950 -10.35 -13.55 40.73
C ARG A 950 -10.24 -15.06 40.54
N THR A 951 -10.78 -15.57 39.43
CA THR A 951 -10.63 -16.99 39.06
C THR A 951 -9.16 -17.38 38.93
N LEU A 952 -8.36 -16.51 38.32
CA LEU A 952 -6.92 -16.71 38.20
C LEU A 952 -6.22 -16.76 39.56
N THR A 953 -6.58 -15.88 40.51
CA THR A 953 -6.01 -15.90 41.87
C THR A 953 -6.35 -17.23 42.58
N GLU A 954 -7.59 -17.72 42.48
CA GLU A 954 -8.01 -19.01 43.04
C GLU A 954 -7.22 -20.18 42.39
N ASP A 955 -7.05 -20.20 41.06
CA ASP A 955 -6.28 -21.21 40.35
C ASP A 955 -4.79 -21.19 40.75
N ILE A 956 -4.20 -19.98 40.96
CA ILE A 956 -2.81 -19.83 41.42
C ILE A 956 -2.68 -20.39 42.86
N ASP A 957 -3.58 -20.02 43.78
CA ASP A 957 -3.56 -20.53 45.17
C ASP A 957 -3.65 -22.04 45.20
N ALA A 958 -4.60 -22.61 44.48
CA ALA A 958 -4.74 -24.08 44.37
C ALA A 958 -3.48 -24.77 43.80
N SER A 959 -2.84 -24.15 42.79
CA SER A 959 -1.60 -24.65 42.21
C SER A 959 -0.42 -24.57 43.17
N LEU A 960 -0.28 -23.43 43.88
CA LEU A 960 0.78 -23.23 44.89
C LEU A 960 0.60 -24.17 46.09
N GLU A 961 -0.64 -24.41 46.56
CA GLU A 961 -0.92 -25.36 47.62
C GLU A 961 -0.62 -26.80 47.18
N LYS A 962 -1.04 -27.19 45.98
CA LYS A 962 -0.89 -28.55 45.44
C LYS A 962 0.56 -28.87 45.09
N CYS A 963 1.28 -27.95 44.44
CA CYS A 963 2.56 -28.18 43.78
C CYS A 963 3.72 -27.37 44.33
N GLY A 964 3.54 -26.40 45.27
CA GLY A 964 4.52 -25.39 45.62
C GLY A 964 5.87 -25.94 46.10
N ASP A 965 5.90 -27.12 46.78
CA ASP A 965 7.13 -27.77 47.24
C ASP A 965 7.89 -28.50 46.07
N LYS A 966 7.22 -28.78 44.96
CA LYS A 966 7.76 -29.42 43.76
C LYS A 966 8.05 -28.46 42.65
N MET A 967 7.67 -27.19 42.76
CA MET A 967 7.89 -26.18 41.77
C MET A 967 9.35 -25.72 41.74
N ASP A 968 9.86 -25.48 40.55
CA ASP A 968 11.11 -24.75 40.31
C ASP A 968 11.01 -23.30 40.77
N ALA A 969 12.15 -22.66 41.03
CA ALA A 969 12.24 -21.32 41.56
C ALA A 969 11.59 -20.26 40.65
N TYR A 970 11.72 -20.42 39.33
CA TYR A 970 11.13 -19.48 38.37
C TYR A 970 9.61 -19.54 38.38
N THR A 971 9.02 -20.72 38.36
CA THR A 971 7.55 -20.90 38.39
C THR A 971 6.99 -20.36 39.70
N LYS A 972 7.60 -20.72 40.86
CA LYS A 972 7.13 -20.29 42.18
C LYS A 972 7.17 -18.77 42.32
N ALA A 973 8.29 -18.11 41.94
CA ALA A 973 8.43 -16.66 41.98
C ALA A 973 7.42 -15.97 41.06
N HIS A 974 7.24 -16.50 39.86
CA HIS A 974 6.28 -15.95 38.88
C HIS A 974 4.84 -15.97 39.41
N LEU A 975 4.36 -17.09 39.91
CA LEU A 975 3.01 -17.23 40.43
C LEU A 975 2.77 -16.37 41.68
N SER A 976 3.75 -16.30 42.59
CA SER A 976 3.65 -15.49 43.79
C SER A 976 3.57 -13.98 43.46
N GLU A 977 4.40 -13.50 42.54
CA GLU A 977 4.37 -12.11 42.08
C GLU A 977 3.06 -11.81 41.38
N THR A 978 2.61 -12.70 40.48
CA THR A 978 1.36 -12.52 39.72
C THR A 978 0.20 -12.32 40.69
N LYS A 979 0.06 -13.20 41.68
CA LYS A 979 -1.00 -13.09 42.71
C LYS A 979 -0.92 -11.73 43.44
N GLU A 980 0.27 -11.35 43.94
CA GLU A 980 0.45 -10.11 44.67
C GLU A 980 0.03 -8.89 43.82
N ARG A 981 0.36 -8.89 42.54
CA ARG A 981 -0.04 -7.81 41.62
C ARG A 981 -1.54 -7.75 41.42
N ILE A 982 -2.19 -8.92 41.26
CA ILE A 982 -3.65 -9.00 41.07
C ILE A 982 -4.35 -8.48 42.34
N ASP A 983 -3.95 -8.97 43.53
CA ASP A 983 -4.55 -8.59 44.81
C ASP A 983 -4.50 -7.08 45.01
N ARG A 984 -3.32 -6.46 44.82
CA ARG A 984 -3.13 -5.02 44.88
C ARG A 984 -3.97 -4.23 43.90
N ALA A 985 -4.08 -4.71 42.69
CA ALA A 985 -4.88 -4.03 41.64
C ALA A 985 -6.40 -4.14 41.91
N LEU A 986 -6.85 -5.26 42.40
CA LEU A 986 -8.25 -5.44 42.78
C LEU A 986 -8.64 -4.54 43.98
N GLU A 987 -7.73 -4.36 44.94
CA GLU A 987 -7.92 -3.39 46.03
C GLU A 987 -7.93 -1.94 45.54
N ALA A 988 -6.98 -1.56 44.65
CA ALA A 988 -6.91 -0.21 44.07
C ALA A 988 -8.13 0.16 43.24
N GLY A 989 -8.77 -0.80 42.58
CA GLY A 989 -9.96 -0.61 41.76
C GLY A 989 -11.20 -0.13 42.51
N TYR A 990 -11.19 -0.10 43.84
CA TYR A 990 -12.28 0.42 44.65
C TYR A 990 -12.14 1.90 45.04
N THR A 991 -11.07 2.59 44.71
CA THR A 991 -10.95 4.02 44.91
C THR A 991 -11.88 4.74 43.90
N TYR A 992 -13.02 5.21 44.40
CA TYR A 992 -13.95 6.01 43.59
C TYR A 992 -13.25 7.18 42.95
N ASN A 993 -13.25 7.23 41.61
CA ASN A 993 -12.50 8.19 40.85
C ASN A 993 -13.03 9.62 41.00
N ALA A 994 -12.33 10.41 41.80
CA ALA A 994 -12.33 11.87 41.65
C ALA A 994 -11.50 12.34 40.42
N ALA A 995 -10.80 11.44 39.73
CA ALA A 995 -9.90 11.76 38.64
C ALA A 995 -10.60 11.90 37.26
N SER A 996 -11.80 11.37 37.07
CA SER A 996 -12.57 11.59 35.84
C SER A 996 -13.06 13.04 35.64
N ALA A 997 -12.89 13.89 36.66
CA ALA A 997 -13.19 15.32 36.55
C ALA A 997 -12.05 16.18 35.95
N GLN A 998 -10.91 15.58 35.62
CA GLN A 998 -9.73 16.26 35.03
C GLN A 998 -9.32 15.77 33.66
N GLN A 999 -10.26 15.33 32.83
CA GLN A 999 -10.00 15.40 31.40
C GLN A 999 -9.93 16.89 31.02
N PRO A 1000 -8.87 17.37 30.36
CA PRO A 1000 -8.91 18.68 29.75
C PRO A 1000 -10.06 18.63 28.77
N MET A 1001 -11.17 19.35 29.10
CA MET A 1001 -12.22 19.66 28.16
C MET A 1001 -11.50 20.21 26.94
N MET A 1002 -11.47 19.47 25.84
CA MET A 1002 -11.01 19.98 24.57
C MET A 1002 -12.04 21.03 24.19
N MET A 1003 -11.76 22.27 24.65
CA MET A 1003 -12.53 23.45 24.33
C MET A 1003 -12.35 23.62 22.82
N PHE A 1004 -13.36 23.26 22.06
CA PHE A 1004 -13.52 23.74 20.70
C PHE A 1004 -13.47 25.27 20.78
N MET A 1005 -12.31 25.84 20.64
CA MET A 1005 -12.16 27.23 20.27
C MET A 1005 -12.63 27.33 18.82
N LEU A 1006 -13.90 27.50 18.61
CA LEU A 1006 -14.39 28.26 17.48
C LEU A 1006 -13.64 29.57 17.53
N GLY A 1007 -12.74 29.78 16.59
CA GLY A 1007 -11.90 30.97 16.51
C GLY A 1007 -12.79 32.21 16.55
N LYS A 1008 -12.70 32.92 17.65
CA LYS A 1008 -12.97 34.33 17.64
C LYS A 1008 -11.77 34.97 16.94
N GLU A 1009 -12.01 35.44 15.73
CA GLU A 1009 -11.13 36.41 15.09
C GLU A 1009 -10.79 37.52 16.11
N ALA A 1010 -9.52 37.60 16.42
CA ALA A 1010 -8.98 38.81 17.05
C ALA A 1010 -8.88 39.88 15.94
N LYS A 1011 -9.46 41.02 16.24
CA LYS A 1011 -9.42 42.26 15.44
C LYS A 1011 -8.02 42.68 15.08
#